data_d3a4345121271e8fb1672532eee8a3a7
#
_entry.id   d3a4345121271e8fb1672532eee8a3a7
#
_cell.length_a   1.000
_cell.length_b   1.000
_cell.length_c   1.000
_cell.angle_alpha   90.00
_cell.angle_beta   90.00
_cell.angle_gamma   90.00
#
_symmetry.space_group_name_H-M   'P 1'
#
loop_
_entity.id
_entity.type
_entity.pdbx_description
1 polymer ?
#
loop_
_entity_poly.entity_id
_entity_poly.type
_entity_poly.pdbx_seq_one_letter_code
_entity_poly.pdbx_strand_id
1 'polypeptide(L)'
;MKKGSYGSLESVSTNKYILRLMSDMKKLYMCNLEKVILFNIMKRTTTLLSALILALSLWAQTSVETQRQYLSGKGCDDMVEWDFFCTGGNNSGKWSKIGVPSCWELQGFGTYQYGMKFYGKAFPAGVADEKGMYRYEFNLPAEWNGMQVELVFEGSMTDTYATINGRKAGEMHQGAFYRFVYNVSDRVFFGSDKKNVLEVTVSKESANAGVNLAERRADYWNFGGIFRPVFMVAKPADNIARVALDAQADGTFIAQCMLNHALDGAQVKTVICDAKGREVISQTDVVRAGGDEVSVNMKLKNPALWTAETPNLYTAHFTLMNKAGKVLHRERQKFGFRTVETRPNDGLYVNCRRVTVRGVNRHSFRPETGRTLSKAKNIEDVLLIKSMNMNAVRLSHYPADPEFFEACDSLGLYVMDELSGWHGKHETVVGQKLVGEMIKRDHNHPSIIWWSNGNEKGWNTELDCEFHKHDIQKRPVIHPQGNFGGYETMHYRSYGESQNYMRLPEIFMPTEFLHGLYDGGHGAGLYDYWEMMRRHPRCAGGFLWMLADEGVKRVDMNGFIDNVGNYGADGIVGPHHEKEGSYYTIRQVWCPIQIMNTPDGNFDGVLQLENRYDFSNLKDCKFKYEYVAVDGLETKVIKSATVNGPDIEPHTAGTLKIASVLNNANLLHVTAIDAHG
;
A
#
# COMPACT_ATOMS: atom_id res chain seq x y z
N MET A 1 31.24 -93.44 62.57
CA MET A 1 30.12 -94.43 62.68
C MET A 1 28.92 -93.94 61.96
N LYS A 2 28.41 -94.77 61.07
CA LYS A 2 27.04 -94.82 60.48
C LYS A 2 26.49 -93.55 59.81
N LYS A 3 26.42 -93.42 58.45
CA LYS A 3 25.39 -94.01 57.54
C LYS A 3 24.03 -93.38 57.77
N GLY A 4 23.48 -92.80 56.73
CA GLY A 4 22.06 -92.55 56.49
C GLY A 4 21.80 -91.82 55.21
N SER A 5 21.60 -92.58 54.12
CA SER A 5 21.12 -92.16 52.80
C SER A 5 19.60 -91.88 52.84
N TYR A 6 19.12 -90.95 52.01
CA TYR A 6 17.79 -90.87 51.32
C TYR A 6 17.77 -89.50 50.66
N GLY A 7 17.49 -89.21 49.46
CA GLY A 7 16.78 -89.92 48.39
C GLY A 7 16.48 -88.90 47.32
N SER A 8 17.11 -89.06 46.16
CA SER A 8 16.76 -88.32 44.95
C SER A 8 15.47 -88.81 44.34
N LEU A 9 14.50 -87.94 44.09
CA LEU A 9 13.49 -88.20 43.07
C LEU A 9 12.33 -87.10 43.14
N GLU A 10 12.58 -85.83 42.95
CA GLU A 10 11.51 -84.89 42.69
C GLU A 10 11.94 -83.63 41.91
N SER A 11 13.19 -83.48 41.44
CA SER A 11 13.66 -82.24 40.79
C SER A 11 13.55 -82.25 39.22
N VAL A 12 13.07 -83.31 38.58
CA VAL A 12 13.05 -83.42 37.09
C VAL A 12 11.69 -83.08 36.47
N SER A 13 10.60 -83.07 37.23
CA SER A 13 9.27 -82.74 36.67
C SER A 13 8.97 -81.24 36.68
N THR A 14 9.48 -80.51 37.68
CA THR A 14 9.23 -79.07 37.86
C THR A 14 10.00 -78.22 36.82
N ASN A 15 11.19 -78.67 36.43
CA ASN A 15 11.98 -77.94 35.42
C ASN A 15 11.39 -78.06 33.99
N LYS A 16 10.74 -79.16 33.63
CA LYS A 16 10.03 -79.26 32.33
C LYS A 16 8.79 -78.43 32.25
N TYR A 17 8.07 -78.22 33.35
CA TYR A 17 6.90 -77.38 33.42
C TYR A 17 7.25 -75.90 33.34
N ILE A 18 8.32 -75.45 34.01
CA ILE A 18 8.79 -74.08 33.99
C ILE A 18 9.36 -73.72 32.60
N LEU A 19 10.11 -74.59 31.94
CA LEU A 19 10.59 -74.41 30.58
C LEU A 19 9.43 -74.33 29.54
N ARG A 20 8.36 -75.08 29.73
CA ARG A 20 7.20 -75.05 28.84
C ARG A 20 6.39 -73.78 29.06
N LEU A 21 6.20 -73.32 30.31
CA LEU A 21 5.57 -72.06 30.66
C LEU A 21 6.35 -70.85 30.12
N MET A 22 7.68 -70.89 30.23
CA MET A 22 8.56 -69.82 29.67
C MET A 22 8.53 -69.81 28.14
N SER A 23 8.42 -70.97 27.48
CA SER A 23 8.25 -71.05 26.01
C SER A 23 6.88 -70.50 25.56
N ASP A 24 5.81 -70.83 26.30
CA ASP A 24 4.48 -70.37 25.96
C ASP A 24 4.28 -68.89 26.28
N MET A 25 4.89 -68.38 27.38
CA MET A 25 4.98 -66.94 27.64
C MET A 25 5.76 -66.19 26.58
N LYS A 26 6.91 -66.76 26.12
CA LYS A 26 7.70 -66.16 25.04
C LYS A 26 6.95 -66.11 23.72
N LYS A 27 6.18 -67.16 23.39
CA LYS A 27 5.27 -67.14 22.20
C LYS A 27 4.13 -66.13 22.34
N LEU A 28 3.56 -65.99 23.53
CA LEU A 28 2.50 -65.00 23.79
C LEU A 28 3.04 -63.57 23.73
N TYR A 29 4.27 -63.37 24.25
CA TYR A 29 4.96 -62.05 24.21
C TYR A 29 5.33 -61.66 22.76
N MET A 30 5.85 -62.61 21.95
CA MET A 30 6.17 -62.38 20.56
C MET A 30 4.90 -62.12 19.73
N CYS A 31 3.80 -62.85 19.93
CA CYS A 31 2.53 -62.61 19.24
C CYS A 31 1.90 -61.24 19.59
N ASN A 32 2.07 -60.78 20.84
CA ASN A 32 1.64 -59.43 21.24
C ASN A 32 2.57 -58.36 20.68
N LEU A 33 3.88 -58.58 20.61
CA LEU A 33 4.83 -57.65 20.00
C LEU A 33 4.57 -57.48 18.51
N GLU A 34 4.32 -58.58 17.77
CA GLU A 34 3.94 -58.50 16.35
C GLU A 34 2.62 -57.74 16.15
N LYS A 35 1.62 -57.92 16.99
CA LYS A 35 0.38 -57.17 16.94
C LYS A 35 0.60 -55.67 17.21
N VAL A 36 1.43 -55.29 18.18
CA VAL A 36 1.79 -53.91 18.49
C VAL A 36 2.57 -53.27 17.35
N ILE A 37 3.53 -54.01 16.75
CA ILE A 37 4.27 -53.54 15.59
C ILE A 37 3.36 -53.37 14.38
N LEU A 38 2.47 -54.33 14.10
CA LEU A 38 1.52 -54.24 12.99
C LEU A 38 0.53 -53.06 13.19
N PHE A 39 0.04 -52.86 14.42
CA PHE A 39 -0.81 -51.74 14.78
C PHE A 39 -0.11 -50.36 14.61
N ASN A 40 1.17 -50.27 15.01
CA ASN A 40 1.95 -49.04 14.82
C ASN A 40 2.29 -48.79 13.35
N ILE A 41 2.55 -49.82 12.55
CA ILE A 41 2.75 -49.70 11.09
C ILE A 41 1.43 -49.27 10.42
N MET A 42 0.29 -49.89 10.75
CA MET A 42 -1.01 -49.47 10.23
C MET A 42 -1.37 -48.05 10.62
N LYS A 43 -1.07 -47.61 11.85
CA LYS A 43 -1.30 -46.25 12.30
C LYS A 43 -0.43 -45.23 11.56
N ARG A 44 0.84 -45.55 11.31
CA ARG A 44 1.75 -44.72 10.50
C ARG A 44 1.37 -44.64 9.02
N THR A 45 0.94 -45.76 8.42
CA THR A 45 0.45 -45.80 7.03
C THR A 45 -0.86 -45.04 6.87
N THR A 46 -1.80 -45.14 7.81
CA THR A 46 -3.04 -44.35 7.79
C THR A 46 -2.77 -42.86 7.96
N THR A 47 -1.83 -42.49 8.83
CA THR A 47 -1.43 -41.06 9.02
C THR A 47 -0.75 -40.51 7.77
N LEU A 48 0.13 -41.28 7.13
CA LEU A 48 0.79 -40.91 5.87
C LEU A 48 -0.21 -40.82 4.71
N LEU A 49 -1.17 -41.75 4.63
CA LEU A 49 -2.23 -41.74 3.60
C LEU A 49 -3.16 -40.53 3.81
N SER A 50 -3.52 -40.22 5.06
CA SER A 50 -4.33 -39.05 5.40
C SER A 50 -3.60 -37.75 5.09
N ALA A 51 -2.28 -37.66 5.37
CA ALA A 51 -1.45 -36.53 5.03
C ALA A 51 -1.30 -36.36 3.50
N LEU A 52 -1.17 -37.47 2.76
CA LEU A 52 -1.10 -37.46 1.30
C LEU A 52 -2.43 -37.05 0.67
N ILE A 53 -3.56 -37.52 1.20
CA ILE A 53 -4.90 -37.09 0.76
C ILE A 53 -5.14 -35.61 1.08
N LEU A 54 -4.69 -35.13 2.25
CA LEU A 54 -4.77 -33.72 2.61
C LEU A 54 -3.88 -32.85 1.70
N ALA A 55 -2.68 -33.31 1.39
CA ALA A 55 -1.77 -32.64 0.44
C ALA A 55 -2.35 -32.61 -0.98
N LEU A 56 -2.94 -33.72 -1.44
CA LEU A 56 -3.60 -33.79 -2.75
C LEU A 56 -4.87 -32.92 -2.81
N SER A 57 -5.62 -32.80 -1.71
CA SER A 57 -6.79 -31.92 -1.63
C SER A 57 -6.39 -30.44 -1.57
N LEU A 58 -5.28 -30.10 -0.90
CA LEU A 58 -4.70 -28.77 -0.94
C LEU A 58 -4.17 -28.41 -2.35
N TRP A 59 -3.60 -29.39 -3.06
CA TRP A 59 -3.11 -29.18 -4.43
C TRP A 59 -4.27 -28.96 -5.43
N ALA A 60 -5.37 -29.71 -5.27
CA ALA A 60 -6.59 -29.50 -6.08
C ALA A 60 -7.26 -28.14 -5.78
N GLN A 61 -7.08 -27.60 -4.55
CA GLN A 61 -7.62 -26.32 -4.15
C GLN A 61 -6.80 -25.13 -4.69
N THR A 62 -5.47 -25.29 -4.88
CA THR A 62 -4.60 -24.27 -5.48
C THR A 62 -4.84 -24.08 -6.97
N SER A 63 -5.35 -25.09 -7.68
CA SER A 63 -5.60 -25.00 -9.12
C SER A 63 -6.74 -24.05 -9.54
N VAL A 64 -7.58 -23.60 -8.61
CA VAL A 64 -8.69 -22.66 -8.87
C VAL A 64 -8.41 -21.23 -8.35
N GLU A 65 -7.21 -20.99 -7.82
CA GLU A 65 -6.76 -19.68 -7.33
C GLU A 65 -5.89 -19.01 -8.38
N THR A 66 -5.88 -17.67 -8.41
CA THR A 66 -4.88 -16.91 -9.14
C THR A 66 -3.49 -17.19 -8.56
N GLN A 67 -2.54 -17.60 -9.41
CA GLN A 67 -1.16 -17.87 -9.03
C GLN A 67 -0.23 -16.78 -9.56
N ARG A 68 0.87 -16.51 -8.84
CA ARG A 68 1.85 -15.50 -9.24
C ARG A 68 3.27 -16.03 -9.06
N GLN A 69 4.11 -15.76 -10.06
CA GLN A 69 5.55 -16.00 -10.02
C GLN A 69 6.29 -14.73 -10.38
N TYR A 70 7.09 -14.21 -9.42
CA TYR A 70 7.93 -13.05 -9.68
C TYR A 70 9.12 -13.43 -10.56
N LEU A 71 9.40 -12.60 -11.56
CA LEU A 71 10.59 -12.68 -12.42
C LEU A 71 11.68 -11.72 -11.95
N SER A 72 11.28 -10.66 -11.26
CA SER A 72 12.15 -9.71 -10.57
C SER A 72 12.01 -9.86 -9.06
N GLY A 73 12.74 -9.04 -8.29
CA GLY A 73 12.40 -8.77 -6.88
C GLY A 73 11.05 -8.05 -6.74
N LYS A 74 10.59 -7.93 -5.50
CA LYS A 74 9.36 -7.21 -5.14
C LYS A 74 9.58 -5.75 -4.80
N GLY A 75 10.85 -5.33 -4.74
CA GLY A 75 11.28 -3.97 -4.44
C GLY A 75 12.80 -3.87 -4.34
N CYS A 76 13.28 -2.76 -3.82
CA CYS A 76 14.71 -2.48 -3.71
C CYS A 76 15.46 -3.41 -2.74
N ASP A 77 14.74 -4.11 -1.84
CA ASP A 77 15.36 -4.94 -0.79
C ASP A 77 15.65 -6.39 -1.25
N ASP A 78 15.08 -6.82 -2.38
CA ASP A 78 15.16 -8.20 -2.87
C ASP A 78 15.35 -8.31 -4.39
N MET A 79 16.09 -7.37 -5.00
CA MET A 79 16.34 -7.32 -6.45
C MET A 79 16.87 -8.64 -6.99
N VAL A 80 16.42 -9.02 -8.21
CA VAL A 80 16.90 -10.20 -8.95
C VAL A 80 17.80 -9.74 -10.08
N GLU A 81 18.94 -10.41 -10.24
CA GLU A 81 19.93 -10.06 -11.28
C GLU A 81 19.47 -10.51 -12.68
N TRP A 82 19.43 -9.56 -13.63
CA TRP A 82 19.15 -9.78 -15.04
C TRP A 82 20.34 -9.38 -15.91
N ASP A 83 20.45 -9.92 -17.12
CA ASP A 83 21.37 -9.40 -18.13
C ASP A 83 20.87 -8.02 -18.61
N PHE A 84 21.82 -7.07 -18.77
CA PHE A 84 21.52 -5.69 -19.07
C PHE A 84 22.53 -5.06 -20.02
N PHE A 85 22.03 -4.27 -20.97
CA PHE A 85 22.83 -3.45 -21.85
C PHE A 85 22.26 -2.02 -21.90
N CYS A 86 23.07 -1.02 -21.58
CA CYS A 86 22.72 0.39 -21.70
C CYS A 86 23.33 0.98 -22.98
N THR A 87 22.52 1.74 -23.74
CA THR A 87 22.98 2.31 -25.03
C THR A 87 23.78 3.59 -24.88
N GLY A 88 23.70 4.31 -23.75
CA GLY A 88 24.35 5.58 -23.53
C GLY A 88 24.66 5.85 -22.04
N GLY A 89 25.42 6.90 -21.76
CA GLY A 89 25.80 7.29 -20.41
C GLY A 89 26.83 6.38 -19.76
N ASN A 90 26.84 6.35 -18.42
CA ASN A 90 27.78 5.57 -17.64
C ASN A 90 27.64 4.06 -17.92
N ASN A 91 28.77 3.34 -17.94
CA ASN A 91 28.87 1.89 -18.15
C ASN A 91 28.10 1.34 -19.36
N SER A 92 27.85 2.17 -20.37
CA SER A 92 27.13 1.80 -21.60
C SER A 92 27.98 0.98 -22.60
N GLY A 93 27.34 0.46 -23.66
CA GLY A 93 27.98 -0.16 -24.81
C GLY A 93 28.42 -1.61 -24.60
N LYS A 94 28.11 -2.24 -23.49
CA LYS A 94 28.44 -3.64 -23.19
C LYS A 94 27.36 -4.32 -22.37
N TRP A 95 27.20 -5.62 -22.58
CA TRP A 95 26.36 -6.45 -21.68
C TRP A 95 27.00 -6.58 -20.31
N SER A 96 26.18 -6.46 -19.29
CA SER A 96 26.52 -6.57 -17.87
C SER A 96 25.33 -7.11 -17.08
N LYS A 97 25.35 -7.01 -15.76
CA LYS A 97 24.26 -7.42 -14.89
C LYS A 97 23.66 -6.19 -14.20
N ILE A 98 22.36 -6.27 -13.91
CA ILE A 98 21.63 -5.25 -13.15
C ILE A 98 20.64 -5.92 -12.20
N GLY A 99 20.45 -5.35 -11.00
CA GLY A 99 19.34 -5.73 -10.11
C GLY A 99 18.01 -5.17 -10.62
N VAL A 100 16.98 -6.01 -10.68
CA VAL A 100 15.59 -5.62 -11.07
C VAL A 100 14.63 -5.97 -9.94
N PRO A 101 13.74 -5.07 -9.51
CA PRO A 101 13.50 -3.73 -10.06
C PRO A 101 14.55 -2.71 -9.59
N SER A 102 14.89 -1.74 -10.45
CA SER A 102 15.77 -0.63 -10.09
C SER A 102 15.68 0.53 -11.09
N CYS A 103 16.07 1.73 -10.64
CA CYS A 103 16.49 2.83 -11.50
C CYS A 103 17.93 2.57 -11.93
N TRP A 104 18.21 2.49 -13.21
CA TRP A 104 19.54 2.06 -13.69
C TRP A 104 20.67 3.04 -13.35
N GLU A 105 20.36 4.35 -13.17
CA GLU A 105 21.34 5.34 -12.77
C GLU A 105 21.95 5.02 -11.40
N LEU A 106 21.11 4.56 -10.47
CA LEU A 106 21.53 4.18 -9.12
C LEU A 106 22.23 2.82 -9.05
N GLN A 107 22.20 2.06 -10.17
CA GLN A 107 23.02 0.87 -10.40
C GLN A 107 24.30 1.18 -11.20
N GLY A 108 24.57 2.49 -11.46
CA GLY A 108 25.78 2.96 -12.11
C GLY A 108 25.72 3.03 -13.65
N PHE A 109 24.56 2.96 -14.25
CA PHE A 109 24.36 3.04 -15.70
C PHE A 109 23.71 4.37 -16.13
N GLY A 110 23.76 4.68 -17.42
CA GLY A 110 23.02 5.79 -17.99
C GLY A 110 23.48 7.17 -17.52
N THR A 111 22.58 8.14 -17.60
CA THR A 111 22.87 9.56 -17.31
C THR A 111 21.86 10.12 -16.32
N TYR A 112 22.33 10.69 -15.22
CA TYR A 112 21.45 11.41 -14.29
C TYR A 112 20.89 12.65 -14.96
N GLN A 113 19.58 12.88 -14.80
CA GLN A 113 18.88 14.03 -15.35
C GLN A 113 17.77 14.51 -14.41
N TYR A 114 17.73 15.83 -14.17
CA TYR A 114 16.60 16.49 -13.54
C TYR A 114 15.61 16.99 -14.60
N GLY A 115 14.31 16.96 -14.33
CA GLY A 115 13.29 17.20 -15.35
C GLY A 115 13.12 18.66 -15.76
N MET A 116 13.45 19.58 -14.89
CA MET A 116 13.34 21.03 -15.11
C MET A 116 14.66 21.76 -15.19
N LYS A 117 14.60 22.93 -15.84
CA LYS A 117 15.61 23.98 -15.71
C LYS A 117 15.19 24.93 -14.59
N PHE A 118 16.08 25.13 -13.61
CA PHE A 118 15.90 26.19 -12.64
C PHE A 118 16.81 27.37 -12.93
N TYR A 119 16.29 28.59 -12.84
CA TYR A 119 17.01 29.87 -12.92
C TYR A 119 17.97 29.97 -14.09
N GLY A 120 17.51 29.66 -15.29
CA GLY A 120 18.29 29.87 -16.51
C GLY A 120 19.48 28.93 -16.72
N LYS A 121 19.74 27.98 -15.81
CA LYS A 121 20.73 26.93 -16.07
C LYS A 121 20.17 25.99 -17.14
N ALA A 122 20.87 25.91 -18.27
CA ALA A 122 20.55 24.95 -19.31
C ALA A 122 20.67 23.52 -18.76
N PHE A 123 19.83 22.60 -19.24
CA PHE A 123 20.17 21.19 -19.13
C PHE A 123 21.59 20.98 -19.64
N PRO A 124 22.37 20.01 -19.10
CA PRO A 124 23.56 19.54 -19.79
C PRO A 124 23.21 19.31 -21.26
N ALA A 125 24.12 19.61 -22.17
CA ALA A 125 23.88 19.50 -23.59
C ALA A 125 23.36 18.10 -23.91
N GLY A 126 22.14 18.04 -24.51
CA GLY A 126 21.43 16.81 -24.85
C GLY A 126 20.39 16.36 -23.81
N VAL A 127 19.42 15.63 -24.29
CA VAL A 127 18.43 14.92 -23.48
C VAL A 127 19.02 13.53 -23.20
N ALA A 128 18.89 13.03 -21.98
CA ALA A 128 19.26 11.65 -21.65
C ALA A 128 18.23 10.71 -22.25
N ASP A 129 18.50 10.17 -23.45
CA ASP A 129 17.59 9.37 -24.28
C ASP A 129 18.04 7.90 -24.41
N GLU A 130 18.94 7.46 -23.54
CA GLU A 130 19.43 6.09 -23.56
C GLU A 130 18.33 5.05 -23.40
N LYS A 131 18.63 3.83 -23.89
CA LYS A 131 17.77 2.66 -23.77
C LYS A 131 18.46 1.59 -22.94
N GLY A 132 17.68 0.92 -22.09
CA GLY A 132 18.09 -0.29 -21.39
C GLY A 132 17.51 -1.52 -22.06
N MET A 133 18.34 -2.48 -22.44
CA MET A 133 17.93 -3.78 -22.94
C MET A 133 18.17 -4.82 -21.84
N TYR A 134 17.14 -5.55 -21.50
CA TYR A 134 17.13 -6.56 -20.44
C TYR A 134 16.88 -7.93 -21.02
N ARG A 135 17.49 -8.97 -20.43
CA ARG A 135 17.21 -10.36 -20.75
C ARG A 135 17.16 -11.19 -19.48
N TYR A 136 16.14 -12.06 -19.39
CA TYR A 136 15.94 -12.96 -18.26
C TYR A 136 15.43 -14.32 -18.71
N GLU A 137 16.02 -15.40 -18.19
CA GLU A 137 15.58 -16.77 -18.43
C GLU A 137 14.82 -17.31 -17.21
N PHE A 138 13.68 -17.95 -17.45
CA PHE A 138 12.84 -18.49 -16.39
C PHE A 138 12.07 -19.74 -16.82
N ASN A 139 11.60 -20.51 -15.85
CA ASN A 139 10.68 -21.62 -16.07
C ASN A 139 9.32 -21.31 -15.48
N LEU A 140 8.27 -21.87 -16.03
CA LEU A 140 6.92 -21.81 -15.48
C LEU A 140 6.46 -23.18 -15.02
N PRO A 141 5.64 -23.27 -13.96
CA PRO A 141 5.08 -24.52 -13.46
C PRO A 141 4.33 -25.29 -14.54
N ALA A 142 4.46 -26.62 -14.57
CA ALA A 142 3.79 -27.47 -15.56
C ALA A 142 2.24 -27.39 -15.42
N GLU A 143 1.76 -27.18 -14.21
CA GLU A 143 0.33 -27.04 -13.88
C GLU A 143 -0.33 -25.78 -14.42
N TRP A 144 0.46 -24.79 -14.87
CA TRP A 144 -0.06 -23.59 -15.54
C TRP A 144 -0.47 -23.83 -16.99
N ASN A 145 -0.14 -25.00 -17.55
CA ASN A 145 -0.54 -25.36 -18.90
C ASN A 145 -2.07 -25.44 -19.00
N GLY A 146 -2.66 -24.68 -19.92
CA GLY A 146 -4.11 -24.54 -20.08
C GLY A 146 -4.75 -23.43 -19.22
N MET A 147 -3.97 -22.72 -18.41
CA MET A 147 -4.41 -21.51 -17.73
C MET A 147 -4.23 -20.27 -18.64
N GLN A 148 -4.92 -19.18 -18.31
CA GLN A 148 -4.63 -17.86 -18.86
C GLN A 148 -3.37 -17.33 -18.16
N VAL A 149 -2.31 -17.03 -18.95
CA VAL A 149 -1.03 -16.56 -18.40
C VAL A 149 -0.77 -15.15 -18.88
N GLU A 150 -0.48 -14.28 -17.92
CA GLU A 150 -0.27 -12.86 -18.11
C GLU A 150 1.13 -12.45 -17.63
N LEU A 151 1.85 -11.64 -18.45
CA LEU A 151 3.07 -10.94 -18.05
C LEU A 151 2.66 -9.56 -17.55
N VAL A 152 3.04 -9.23 -16.31
CA VAL A 152 2.67 -7.98 -15.63
C VAL A 152 3.91 -7.17 -15.32
N PHE A 153 3.88 -5.90 -15.67
CA PHE A 153 4.81 -4.87 -15.22
C PHE A 153 4.07 -3.90 -14.30
N GLU A 154 4.56 -3.69 -13.08
CA GLU A 154 3.98 -2.68 -12.18
C GLU A 154 4.37 -1.25 -12.53
N GLY A 155 5.43 -1.07 -13.31
CA GLY A 155 5.92 0.21 -13.81
C GLY A 155 7.31 0.13 -14.40
N SER A 156 7.55 0.92 -15.45
CA SER A 156 8.81 0.93 -16.19
C SER A 156 8.98 2.28 -16.89
N MET A 157 10.12 2.94 -16.73
CA MET A 157 10.39 4.32 -17.21
C MET A 157 11.21 4.34 -18.50
N THR A 158 10.59 4.63 -19.71
CA THR A 158 9.22 5.11 -19.94
C THR A 158 8.52 4.21 -20.95
N ASP A 159 9.01 4.18 -22.23
CA ASP A 159 8.44 3.29 -23.24
C ASP A 159 8.99 1.88 -23.08
N THR A 160 8.11 0.89 -23.03
CA THR A 160 8.48 -0.50 -22.78
C THR A 160 8.00 -1.41 -23.91
N TYR A 161 8.96 -2.09 -24.56
CA TYR A 161 8.71 -3.12 -25.54
C TYR A 161 9.23 -4.47 -25.01
N ALA A 162 8.40 -5.50 -25.03
CA ALA A 162 8.74 -6.81 -24.50
C ALA A 162 8.49 -7.93 -25.51
N THR A 163 9.39 -8.93 -25.51
CA THR A 163 9.22 -10.19 -26.24
C THR A 163 9.36 -11.38 -25.27
N ILE A 164 8.64 -12.45 -25.53
CA ILE A 164 8.83 -13.75 -24.87
C ILE A 164 9.12 -14.79 -25.96
N ASN A 165 10.23 -15.51 -25.80
CA ASN A 165 10.67 -16.54 -26.74
C ASN A 165 10.76 -16.02 -28.19
N GLY A 166 11.23 -14.76 -28.36
CA GLY A 166 11.36 -14.08 -29.65
C GLY A 166 10.03 -13.59 -30.25
N ARG A 167 8.89 -13.77 -29.56
CA ARG A 167 7.57 -13.30 -30.02
C ARG A 167 7.15 -12.06 -29.23
N LYS A 168 6.63 -11.04 -29.91
CA LYS A 168 6.11 -9.80 -29.29
C LYS A 168 5.09 -10.13 -28.18
N ALA A 169 5.30 -9.61 -26.97
CA ALA A 169 4.37 -9.83 -25.84
C ALA A 169 3.05 -9.07 -26.03
N GLY A 170 3.13 -7.83 -26.51
CA GLY A 170 1.98 -6.97 -26.78
C GLY A 170 2.42 -5.66 -27.45
N GLU A 171 1.54 -4.68 -27.56
CA GLU A 171 1.91 -3.35 -28.04
C GLU A 171 2.86 -2.65 -27.06
N MET A 172 3.72 -1.77 -27.61
CA MET A 172 4.62 -0.96 -26.78
C MET A 172 3.80 -0.16 -25.77
N HIS A 173 4.14 -0.27 -24.49
CA HIS A 173 3.53 0.54 -23.44
C HIS A 173 4.25 1.89 -23.37
N GLN A 174 3.48 2.96 -23.21
CA GLN A 174 3.96 4.34 -23.01
C GLN A 174 3.37 4.87 -21.72
N GLY A 175 4.20 5.43 -20.85
CA GLY A 175 3.85 5.89 -19.51
C GLY A 175 4.60 5.11 -18.42
N ALA A 176 5.20 5.85 -17.47
CA ALA A 176 6.18 5.28 -16.54
C ALA A 176 5.54 4.58 -15.34
N PHE A 177 4.43 5.11 -14.81
CA PHE A 177 3.99 4.84 -13.45
C PHE A 177 2.83 3.87 -13.32
N TYR A 178 2.43 3.24 -14.43
CA TYR A 178 1.19 2.47 -14.55
C TYR A 178 1.48 0.98 -14.69
N ARG A 179 0.59 0.15 -14.09
CA ARG A 179 0.60 -1.28 -14.33
C ARG A 179 0.08 -1.58 -15.73
N PHE A 180 0.83 -2.34 -16.50
CA PHE A 180 0.37 -2.88 -17.77
C PHE A 180 0.55 -4.39 -17.86
N VAL A 181 -0.30 -5.03 -18.67
CA VAL A 181 -0.47 -6.47 -18.70
C VAL A 181 -0.51 -6.98 -20.13
N TYR A 182 0.21 -8.05 -20.40
CA TYR A 182 0.18 -8.76 -21.69
C TYR A 182 -0.30 -10.19 -21.48
N ASN A 183 -1.34 -10.62 -22.20
CA ASN A 183 -1.70 -12.04 -22.26
C ASN A 183 -0.67 -12.76 -23.15
N VAL A 184 0.05 -13.69 -22.56
CA VAL A 184 1.14 -14.42 -23.20
C VAL A 184 0.94 -15.94 -23.19
N SER A 185 -0.28 -16.40 -22.94
CA SER A 185 -0.65 -17.82 -22.80
C SER A 185 -0.17 -18.70 -23.93
N ASP A 186 -0.18 -18.19 -25.18
CA ASP A 186 0.25 -18.88 -26.40
C ASP A 186 1.75 -18.71 -26.72
N ARG A 187 2.51 -17.99 -25.86
CA ARG A 187 3.93 -17.62 -26.11
C ARG A 187 4.90 -18.26 -25.15
N VAL A 188 4.40 -18.91 -24.08
CA VAL A 188 5.20 -19.47 -22.99
C VAL A 188 5.25 -20.99 -23.04
N PHE A 189 6.32 -21.57 -22.51
CA PHE A 189 6.51 -22.99 -22.31
C PHE A 189 6.38 -23.33 -20.82
N PHE A 190 5.87 -24.51 -20.52
CA PHE A 190 5.62 -25.01 -19.16
C PHE A 190 6.47 -26.23 -18.84
N GLY A 191 6.91 -26.33 -17.60
CA GLY A 191 7.75 -27.41 -17.08
C GLY A 191 9.16 -26.95 -16.71
N SER A 192 9.78 -27.63 -15.77
CA SER A 192 11.11 -27.31 -15.25
C SER A 192 12.24 -27.50 -16.25
N ASP A 193 12.00 -28.30 -17.29
CA ASP A 193 12.93 -28.61 -18.38
C ASP A 193 12.82 -27.62 -19.56
N LYS A 194 11.86 -26.71 -19.54
CA LYS A 194 11.58 -25.76 -20.62
C LYS A 194 11.82 -24.34 -20.17
N LYS A 195 12.87 -23.74 -20.69
CA LYS A 195 13.18 -22.33 -20.44
C LYS A 195 12.36 -21.40 -21.29
N ASN A 196 11.90 -20.30 -20.71
CA ASN A 196 11.39 -19.12 -21.39
C ASN A 196 12.43 -18.02 -21.34
N VAL A 197 12.48 -17.19 -22.35
CA VAL A 197 13.38 -16.03 -22.44
C VAL A 197 12.50 -14.77 -22.56
N LEU A 198 12.58 -13.89 -21.57
CA LEU A 198 12.00 -12.57 -21.60
C LEU A 198 13.08 -11.57 -22.04
N GLU A 199 12.80 -10.80 -23.10
CA GLU A 199 13.63 -9.67 -23.51
C GLU A 199 12.80 -8.40 -23.44
N VAL A 200 13.34 -7.34 -22.81
CA VAL A 200 12.65 -6.06 -22.62
C VAL A 200 13.57 -4.94 -23.05
N THR A 201 13.04 -4.02 -23.85
CA THR A 201 13.69 -2.74 -24.16
C THR A 201 12.89 -1.62 -23.49
N VAL A 202 13.57 -0.86 -22.65
CA VAL A 202 13.00 0.34 -22.00
C VAL A 202 13.70 1.57 -22.55
N SER A 203 12.94 2.52 -23.09
CA SER A 203 13.45 3.82 -23.52
C SER A 203 13.20 4.85 -22.43
N LYS A 204 14.24 5.58 -22.03
CA LYS A 204 14.15 6.63 -21.00
C LYS A 204 13.25 7.78 -21.46
N GLU A 205 13.42 8.27 -22.67
CA GLU A 205 12.49 9.20 -23.33
C GLU A 205 11.43 8.41 -24.08
N SER A 206 10.18 8.88 -24.00
CA SER A 206 9.07 8.31 -24.76
C SER A 206 9.12 8.76 -26.22
N ALA A 207 8.69 7.90 -27.13
CA ALA A 207 8.42 8.27 -28.52
C ALA A 207 7.19 9.21 -28.63
N ASN A 208 6.35 9.29 -27.58
CA ASN A 208 5.22 10.20 -27.51
C ASN A 208 5.61 11.50 -26.78
N ALA A 209 5.54 12.63 -27.48
CA ALA A 209 5.92 13.94 -26.94
C ALA A 209 5.03 14.37 -25.75
N GLY A 210 3.74 14.01 -25.75
CA GLY A 210 2.80 14.31 -24.67
C GLY A 210 3.18 13.59 -23.38
N VAL A 211 3.64 12.32 -23.47
CA VAL A 211 4.14 11.56 -22.30
C VAL A 211 5.39 12.22 -21.74
N ASN A 212 6.34 12.65 -22.58
CA ASN A 212 7.53 13.36 -22.10
C ASN A 212 7.17 14.69 -21.42
N LEU A 213 6.20 15.43 -21.95
CA LEU A 213 5.75 16.67 -21.33
C LEU A 213 5.08 16.42 -19.98
N ALA A 214 4.25 15.38 -19.87
CA ALA A 214 3.49 15.08 -18.67
C ALA A 214 4.33 14.42 -17.55
N GLU A 215 5.33 13.60 -17.91
CA GLU A 215 6.03 12.73 -16.93
C GLU A 215 7.50 13.05 -16.74
N ARG A 216 8.14 13.80 -17.65
CA ARG A 216 9.60 13.97 -17.67
C ARG A 216 10.06 15.42 -17.68
N ARG A 217 9.16 16.38 -17.76
CA ARG A 217 9.46 17.84 -17.76
C ARG A 217 8.97 18.52 -16.50
N ALA A 218 9.12 17.80 -15.36
CA ALA A 218 8.73 18.26 -14.04
C ALA A 218 9.94 18.53 -13.15
N ASP A 219 9.73 19.13 -12.00
CA ASP A 219 10.76 19.47 -11.01
C ASP A 219 11.14 18.28 -10.11
N TYR A 220 11.45 17.18 -10.74
CA TYR A 220 11.95 15.98 -10.07
C TYR A 220 13.00 15.23 -10.93
N TRP A 221 13.70 14.30 -10.30
CA TRP A 221 14.67 13.45 -10.97
C TRP A 221 14.03 12.51 -11.97
N ASN A 222 14.57 12.48 -13.19
CA ASN A 222 14.19 11.55 -14.25
C ASN A 222 15.13 10.34 -14.26
N PHE A 223 14.57 9.18 -14.01
CA PHE A 223 15.29 7.92 -14.11
C PHE A 223 14.83 7.11 -15.32
N GLY A 224 15.60 6.04 -15.60
CA GLY A 224 15.23 5.01 -16.53
C GLY A 224 15.21 3.64 -15.84
N GLY A 225 14.52 2.67 -16.45
CA GLY A 225 14.57 1.29 -16.02
C GLY A 225 13.25 0.66 -15.62
N ILE A 226 13.32 -0.63 -15.36
CA ILE A 226 12.23 -1.41 -14.75
C ILE A 226 12.31 -1.17 -13.25
N PHE A 227 11.60 -0.15 -12.75
CA PHE A 227 11.75 0.31 -11.38
C PHE A 227 10.72 -0.28 -10.41
N ARG A 228 9.72 -1.00 -10.92
CA ARG A 228 8.72 -1.75 -10.16
C ARG A 228 8.71 -3.22 -10.56
N PRO A 229 8.10 -4.12 -9.76
CA PRO A 229 8.12 -5.55 -9.99
C PRO A 229 7.64 -6.00 -11.37
N VAL A 230 8.23 -7.09 -11.86
CA VAL A 230 7.78 -7.86 -13.03
C VAL A 230 7.44 -9.27 -12.60
N PHE A 231 6.27 -9.77 -12.98
CA PHE A 231 5.84 -11.11 -12.62
C PHE A 231 4.88 -11.72 -13.64
N MET A 232 4.77 -13.04 -13.57
CA MET A 232 3.77 -13.81 -14.30
C MET A 232 2.56 -14.07 -13.41
N VAL A 233 1.38 -14.01 -13.97
CA VAL A 233 0.12 -14.37 -13.32
C VAL A 233 -0.54 -15.47 -14.12
N ALA A 234 -0.96 -16.55 -13.45
CA ALA A 234 -1.77 -17.61 -14.04
C ALA A 234 -3.15 -17.64 -13.38
N LYS A 235 -4.18 -17.54 -14.19
CA LYS A 235 -5.60 -17.65 -13.80
C LYS A 235 -6.20 -18.87 -14.47
N PRO A 236 -7.17 -19.58 -13.84
CA PRO A 236 -7.94 -20.62 -14.52
C PRO A 236 -8.47 -20.14 -15.88
N ALA A 237 -8.73 -21.05 -16.82
CA ALA A 237 -9.24 -20.71 -18.15
C ALA A 237 -10.55 -19.91 -18.07
N ASP A 238 -11.45 -20.33 -17.17
CA ASP A 238 -12.67 -19.61 -16.82
C ASP A 238 -12.40 -18.84 -15.52
N ASN A 239 -12.32 -17.52 -15.58
CA ASN A 239 -11.90 -16.72 -14.42
C ASN A 239 -12.68 -15.41 -14.26
N ILE A 240 -12.58 -14.86 -13.05
CA ILE A 240 -12.94 -13.47 -12.76
C ILE A 240 -11.76 -12.61 -13.19
N ALA A 241 -11.95 -11.84 -14.23
CA ALA A 241 -10.90 -10.97 -14.78
C ALA A 241 -10.68 -9.72 -13.90
N ARG A 242 -11.78 -9.15 -13.36
CA ARG A 242 -11.76 -7.96 -12.52
C ARG A 242 -12.93 -7.94 -11.55
N VAL A 243 -12.71 -7.37 -10.36
CA VAL A 243 -13.76 -7.02 -9.40
C VAL A 243 -13.67 -5.53 -9.10
N ALA A 244 -14.79 -4.80 -9.26
CA ALA A 244 -14.91 -3.40 -8.85
C ALA A 244 -15.91 -3.29 -7.69
N LEU A 245 -15.54 -2.58 -6.62
CA LEU A 245 -16.31 -2.51 -5.37
C LEU A 245 -16.79 -1.09 -5.08
N ASP A 246 -18.02 -0.99 -4.56
CA ASP A 246 -18.57 0.18 -3.88
C ASP A 246 -19.21 -0.26 -2.58
N ALA A 247 -18.64 0.14 -1.44
CA ALA A 247 -19.10 -0.24 -0.10
C ALA A 247 -19.39 1.01 0.72
N GLN A 248 -20.67 1.30 0.92
CA GLN A 248 -21.18 2.53 1.53
C GLN A 248 -21.32 2.41 3.05
N ALA A 249 -21.25 3.52 3.75
CA ALA A 249 -21.35 3.59 5.22
C ALA A 249 -22.70 3.06 5.77
N ASP A 250 -23.74 3.07 4.97
CA ASP A 250 -25.05 2.53 5.34
C ASP A 250 -25.10 0.98 5.24
N GLY A 251 -23.97 0.35 4.88
CA GLY A 251 -23.80 -1.08 4.71
C GLY A 251 -24.15 -1.61 3.33
N THR A 252 -24.52 -0.77 2.37
CA THR A 252 -24.68 -1.17 0.97
C THR A 252 -23.34 -1.63 0.43
N PHE A 253 -23.31 -2.81 -0.17
CA PHE A 253 -22.15 -3.38 -0.83
C PHE A 253 -22.53 -3.75 -2.26
N ILE A 254 -21.86 -3.13 -3.21
CA ILE A 254 -22.01 -3.41 -4.64
C ILE A 254 -20.68 -3.94 -5.16
N ALA A 255 -20.72 -5.06 -5.91
CA ALA A 255 -19.56 -5.55 -6.63
C ALA A 255 -19.92 -5.83 -8.09
N GLN A 256 -19.11 -5.34 -9.01
CA GLN A 256 -19.12 -5.73 -10.42
C GLN A 256 -18.03 -6.76 -10.63
N CYS A 257 -18.39 -8.02 -10.83
CA CYS A 257 -17.47 -9.11 -11.16
C CYS A 257 -17.48 -9.33 -12.66
N MET A 258 -16.42 -8.91 -13.34
CA MET A 258 -16.22 -9.09 -14.77
C MET A 258 -15.50 -10.41 -15.03
N LEU A 259 -16.08 -11.27 -15.88
CA LEU A 259 -15.48 -12.53 -16.30
C LEU A 259 -14.60 -12.30 -17.53
N ASN A 260 -13.66 -13.20 -17.76
CA ASN A 260 -12.80 -13.11 -18.96
C ASN A 260 -13.54 -13.45 -20.27
N HIS A 261 -14.69 -14.08 -20.18
CA HIS A 261 -15.64 -14.32 -21.29
C HIS A 261 -17.02 -14.71 -20.78
N ALA A 262 -18.01 -14.76 -21.66
CA ALA A 262 -19.37 -15.15 -21.31
C ALA A 262 -19.43 -16.61 -20.83
N LEU A 263 -20.11 -16.83 -19.68
CA LEU A 263 -20.27 -18.15 -19.04
C LEU A 263 -21.74 -18.37 -18.66
N ASP A 264 -22.53 -18.91 -19.57
CA ASP A 264 -23.97 -19.11 -19.39
C ASP A 264 -24.33 -19.95 -18.17
N GLY A 265 -25.13 -19.36 -17.26
CA GLY A 265 -25.62 -20.04 -16.07
C GLY A 265 -24.54 -20.30 -15.01
N ALA A 266 -23.36 -19.72 -15.17
CA ALA A 266 -22.36 -19.68 -14.10
C ALA A 266 -22.89 -18.89 -12.90
N GLN A 267 -22.29 -19.10 -11.74
CA GLN A 267 -22.69 -18.48 -10.49
C GLN A 267 -21.45 -17.86 -9.81
N VAL A 268 -21.64 -16.71 -9.19
CA VAL A 268 -20.64 -16.10 -8.30
C VAL A 268 -21.20 -16.10 -6.87
N LYS A 269 -20.58 -16.89 -5.99
CA LYS A 269 -20.82 -16.81 -4.55
C LYS A 269 -19.88 -15.77 -3.96
N THR A 270 -20.47 -14.77 -3.32
CA THR A 270 -19.74 -13.72 -2.59
C THR A 270 -19.92 -13.93 -1.09
N VAL A 271 -18.79 -13.94 -0.36
CA VAL A 271 -18.76 -14.03 1.11
C VAL A 271 -17.96 -12.86 1.64
N ILE A 272 -18.56 -12.05 2.51
CA ILE A 272 -17.85 -10.95 3.20
C ILE A 272 -17.43 -11.43 4.58
N CYS A 273 -16.15 -11.29 4.90
CA CYS A 273 -15.57 -11.59 6.19
C CYS A 273 -15.08 -10.31 6.89
N ASP A 274 -15.24 -10.26 8.22
CA ASP A 274 -14.69 -9.20 9.06
C ASP A 274 -13.15 -9.32 9.21
N ALA A 275 -12.53 -8.39 9.94
CA ALA A 275 -11.08 -8.38 10.19
C ALA A 275 -10.57 -9.64 10.94
N LYS A 276 -11.46 -10.40 11.59
CA LYS A 276 -11.15 -11.66 12.27
C LYS A 276 -11.38 -12.89 11.39
N GLY A 277 -11.72 -12.68 10.11
CA GLY A 277 -12.02 -13.76 9.16
C GLY A 277 -13.39 -14.43 9.35
N ARG A 278 -14.28 -13.85 10.15
CA ARG A 278 -15.64 -14.41 10.36
C ARG A 278 -16.56 -13.96 9.24
N GLU A 279 -17.31 -14.87 8.63
CA GLU A 279 -18.36 -14.55 7.68
C GLU A 279 -19.43 -13.69 8.35
N VAL A 280 -19.75 -12.53 7.72
CA VAL A 280 -20.78 -11.61 8.20
C VAL A 280 -21.99 -11.55 7.29
N ILE A 281 -21.82 -11.84 6.01
CA ILE A 281 -22.90 -11.96 5.03
C ILE A 281 -22.41 -12.73 3.81
N SER A 282 -23.31 -13.47 3.15
CA SER A 282 -23.02 -14.10 1.85
C SER A 282 -24.25 -14.15 0.94
N GLN A 283 -24.00 -14.20 -0.37
CA GLN A 283 -25.00 -14.26 -1.42
C GLN A 283 -24.44 -15.02 -2.63
N THR A 284 -25.34 -15.57 -3.45
CA THR A 284 -24.97 -16.20 -4.72
C THR A 284 -25.81 -15.58 -5.84
N ASP A 285 -25.15 -15.09 -6.86
CA ASP A 285 -25.73 -14.43 -8.02
C ASP A 285 -25.43 -15.22 -9.29
N VAL A 286 -26.34 -15.18 -10.27
CA VAL A 286 -26.24 -15.96 -11.51
C VAL A 286 -25.82 -15.05 -12.65
N VAL A 287 -24.87 -15.50 -13.46
CA VAL A 287 -24.48 -14.85 -14.72
C VAL A 287 -25.67 -14.93 -15.70
N ARG A 288 -26.06 -13.79 -16.24
CA ARG A 288 -27.12 -13.73 -17.27
C ARG A 288 -26.66 -14.42 -18.55
N ALA A 289 -27.60 -15.00 -19.27
CA ALA A 289 -27.31 -15.64 -20.56
C ALA A 289 -26.62 -14.68 -21.52
N GLY A 290 -25.51 -15.10 -22.11
CA GLY A 290 -24.66 -14.28 -22.98
C GLY A 290 -23.85 -13.19 -22.29
N GLY A 291 -23.90 -13.10 -20.94
CA GLY A 291 -23.20 -12.09 -20.18
C GLY A 291 -21.81 -12.55 -19.70
N ASP A 292 -20.95 -11.58 -19.53
CA ASP A 292 -19.59 -11.71 -18.96
C ASP A 292 -19.42 -10.89 -17.68
N GLU A 293 -20.54 -10.44 -17.07
CA GLU A 293 -20.56 -9.65 -15.84
C GLU A 293 -21.63 -10.13 -14.86
N VAL A 294 -21.30 -10.09 -13.58
CA VAL A 294 -22.23 -10.30 -12.47
C VAL A 294 -22.20 -9.09 -11.56
N SER A 295 -23.38 -8.49 -11.35
CA SER A 295 -23.58 -7.44 -10.35
C SER A 295 -24.08 -8.06 -9.05
N VAL A 296 -23.29 -7.95 -7.99
CA VAL A 296 -23.63 -8.38 -6.62
C VAL A 296 -24.15 -7.19 -5.84
N ASN A 297 -25.27 -7.36 -5.13
CA ASN A 297 -25.89 -6.30 -4.33
C ASN A 297 -26.26 -6.87 -2.96
N MET A 298 -25.59 -6.42 -1.90
CA MET A 298 -25.81 -6.90 -0.53
C MET A 298 -25.97 -5.71 0.44
N LYS A 299 -26.54 -5.98 1.61
CA LYS A 299 -26.70 -4.98 2.67
C LYS A 299 -26.26 -5.57 4.00
N LEU A 300 -25.11 -5.14 4.51
CA LEU A 300 -24.65 -5.49 5.85
C LEU A 300 -25.24 -4.51 6.88
N LYS A 301 -25.85 -5.04 7.93
CA LYS A 301 -26.40 -4.18 9.01
C LYS A 301 -25.27 -3.71 9.93
N ASN A 302 -25.17 -2.40 10.15
CA ASN A 302 -24.24 -1.75 11.08
C ASN A 302 -22.77 -2.19 10.88
N PRO A 303 -22.16 -1.99 9.69
CA PRO A 303 -20.76 -2.32 9.48
C PRO A 303 -19.85 -1.45 10.36
N ALA A 304 -18.68 -1.98 10.71
CA ALA A 304 -17.59 -1.16 11.23
C ALA A 304 -17.04 -0.31 10.09
N LEU A 305 -17.14 1.01 10.22
CA LEU A 305 -16.81 1.94 9.14
C LEU A 305 -15.30 2.16 9.02
N TRP A 306 -14.83 2.38 7.80
CA TRP A 306 -13.47 2.79 7.53
C TRP A 306 -13.35 4.32 7.61
N THR A 307 -12.36 4.80 8.35
CA THR A 307 -11.91 6.20 8.38
C THR A 307 -10.40 6.25 8.52
N ALA A 308 -9.77 7.42 8.34
CA ALA A 308 -8.34 7.58 8.62
C ALA A 308 -7.99 7.43 10.11
N GLU A 309 -8.96 7.55 11.01
CA GLU A 309 -8.78 7.35 12.47
C GLU A 309 -9.10 5.92 12.91
N THR A 310 -10.03 5.24 12.22
CA THR A 310 -10.45 3.87 12.51
C THR A 310 -10.54 3.07 11.22
N PRO A 311 -9.41 2.55 10.71
CA PRO A 311 -9.31 1.93 9.38
C PRO A 311 -9.81 0.48 9.38
N ASN A 312 -11.12 0.28 9.62
CA ASN A 312 -11.75 -1.03 9.66
C ASN A 312 -11.84 -1.65 8.26
N LEU A 313 -11.22 -2.79 8.06
CA LEU A 313 -11.19 -3.51 6.79
C LEU A 313 -11.99 -4.81 6.85
N TYR A 314 -12.59 -5.14 5.72
CA TYR A 314 -13.26 -6.39 5.41
C TYR A 314 -12.57 -7.08 4.25
N THR A 315 -12.87 -8.37 4.05
CA THR A 315 -12.45 -9.13 2.87
C THR A 315 -13.67 -9.74 2.19
N ALA A 316 -13.85 -9.44 0.91
CA ALA A 316 -14.80 -10.11 0.05
C ALA A 316 -14.12 -11.28 -0.67
N HIS A 317 -14.70 -12.47 -0.57
CA HIS A 317 -14.28 -13.67 -1.28
C HIS A 317 -15.30 -13.97 -2.37
N PHE A 318 -14.84 -14.07 -3.61
CA PHE A 318 -15.65 -14.37 -4.78
C PHE A 318 -15.30 -15.78 -5.27
N THR A 319 -16.30 -16.64 -5.39
CA THR A 319 -16.15 -17.99 -5.92
C THR A 319 -17.00 -18.12 -7.18
N LEU A 320 -16.34 -18.17 -8.33
CA LEU A 320 -16.97 -18.46 -9.61
C LEU A 320 -17.20 -19.97 -9.73
N MET A 321 -18.43 -20.35 -10.07
CA MET A 321 -18.85 -21.75 -10.26
C MET A 321 -19.56 -21.89 -11.60
N ASN A 322 -19.44 -23.03 -12.25
CA ASN A 322 -20.26 -23.35 -13.41
C ASN A 322 -21.70 -23.69 -13.01
N LYS A 323 -22.58 -23.89 -13.99
CA LYS A 323 -24.01 -24.26 -13.78
C LYS A 323 -24.21 -25.53 -12.94
N ALA A 324 -23.21 -26.43 -12.92
CA ALA A 324 -23.27 -27.69 -12.13
C ALA A 324 -22.69 -27.50 -10.71
N GLY A 325 -22.29 -26.29 -10.31
CA GLY A 325 -21.72 -26.01 -9.00
C GLY A 325 -20.23 -26.32 -8.85
N LYS A 326 -19.55 -26.74 -9.93
CA LYS A 326 -18.08 -26.92 -9.91
C LYS A 326 -17.39 -25.57 -9.81
N VAL A 327 -16.49 -25.42 -8.84
CA VAL A 327 -15.66 -24.22 -8.68
C VAL A 327 -14.70 -24.09 -9.85
N LEU A 328 -14.71 -22.91 -10.48
CA LEU A 328 -13.86 -22.54 -11.62
C LEU A 328 -12.73 -21.62 -11.15
N HIS A 329 -13.04 -20.56 -10.37
CA HIS A 329 -12.05 -19.59 -9.90
C HIS A 329 -12.44 -19.01 -8.54
N ARG A 330 -11.42 -18.61 -7.75
CA ARG A 330 -11.59 -17.84 -6.53
C ARG A 330 -10.76 -16.58 -6.59
N GLU A 331 -11.37 -15.48 -6.17
CA GLU A 331 -10.74 -14.18 -6.07
C GLU A 331 -11.08 -13.56 -4.70
N ARG A 332 -10.20 -12.69 -4.19
CA ARG A 332 -10.42 -12.00 -2.93
C ARG A 332 -10.02 -10.54 -3.03
N GLN A 333 -10.81 -9.67 -2.40
CA GLN A 333 -10.56 -8.25 -2.35
C GLN A 333 -10.75 -7.71 -0.94
N LYS A 334 -9.75 -6.98 -0.42
CA LYS A 334 -9.91 -6.18 0.80
C LYS A 334 -10.64 -4.88 0.46
N PHE A 335 -11.45 -4.39 1.40
CA PHE A 335 -12.20 -3.14 1.24
C PHE A 335 -12.62 -2.58 2.61
N GLY A 336 -13.13 -1.35 2.65
CA GLY A 336 -13.73 -0.74 3.82
C GLY A 336 -15.09 -0.11 3.50
N PHE A 337 -16.05 -0.22 4.42
CA PHE A 337 -17.33 0.48 4.29
C PHE A 337 -17.15 1.97 4.62
N ARG A 338 -17.38 2.83 3.64
CA ARG A 338 -17.35 4.28 3.81
C ARG A 338 -18.19 4.99 2.75
N THR A 339 -18.67 6.17 3.08
CA THR A 339 -19.27 7.11 2.12
C THR A 339 -18.46 8.41 2.14
N VAL A 340 -18.08 8.89 0.96
CA VAL A 340 -17.40 10.17 0.78
C VAL A 340 -18.31 11.12 0.03
N GLU A 341 -18.51 12.31 0.57
CA GLU A 341 -19.39 13.33 -0.02
C GLU A 341 -18.65 14.66 -0.14
N THR A 342 -18.64 15.22 -1.33
CA THR A 342 -18.34 16.63 -1.55
C THR A 342 -19.68 17.40 -1.49
N ARG A 343 -19.90 18.18 -0.43
CA ARG A 343 -21.11 18.99 -0.29
C ARG A 343 -20.83 20.41 -0.80
N PRO A 344 -21.36 20.78 -1.98
CA PRO A 344 -21.11 22.09 -2.56
C PRO A 344 -21.42 23.22 -1.58
N ASN A 345 -20.57 24.25 -1.55
CA ASN A 345 -20.66 25.39 -0.65
C ASN A 345 -20.60 25.07 0.86
N ASP A 346 -20.18 23.86 1.22
CA ASP A 346 -20.10 23.39 2.60
C ASP A 346 -18.73 22.76 2.90
N GLY A 347 -18.49 21.50 2.50
CA GLY A 347 -17.23 20.86 2.83
C GLY A 347 -17.10 19.41 2.36
N LEU A 348 -16.01 18.79 2.79
CA LEU A 348 -15.76 17.37 2.64
C LEU A 348 -16.38 16.60 3.81
N TYR A 349 -17.08 15.52 3.50
CA TYR A 349 -17.68 14.63 4.48
C TYR A 349 -17.27 13.18 4.23
N VAL A 350 -16.93 12.48 5.32
CA VAL A 350 -16.73 11.04 5.33
C VAL A 350 -17.68 10.45 6.36
N ASN A 351 -18.47 9.47 5.95
CA ASN A 351 -19.47 8.81 6.82
C ASN A 351 -20.40 9.83 7.53
N CYS A 352 -20.88 10.81 6.77
CA CYS A 352 -21.74 11.91 7.24
C CYS A 352 -21.08 12.86 8.28
N ARG A 353 -19.79 12.73 8.56
CA ARG A 353 -19.03 13.65 9.41
C ARG A 353 -18.13 14.54 8.56
N ARG A 354 -18.09 15.81 8.87
CA ARG A 354 -17.19 16.76 8.24
C ARG A 354 -15.75 16.42 8.62
N VAL A 355 -14.85 16.42 7.62
CA VAL A 355 -13.44 16.09 7.78
C VAL A 355 -12.58 17.26 7.35
N THR A 356 -11.52 17.54 8.13
CA THR A 356 -10.52 18.53 7.79
C THR A 356 -9.20 17.84 7.44
N VAL A 357 -8.73 18.07 6.22
CA VAL A 357 -7.50 17.48 5.67
C VAL A 357 -6.27 18.13 6.29
N ARG A 358 -5.45 17.33 6.93
CA ARG A 358 -4.08 17.63 7.36
C ARG A 358 -3.16 16.81 6.49
N GLY A 359 -2.90 17.31 5.29
CA GLY A 359 -2.28 16.54 4.22
C GLY A 359 -0.85 16.94 3.92
N VAL A 360 -0.15 16.06 3.22
CA VAL A 360 1.19 16.31 2.68
C VAL A 360 1.30 15.74 1.27
N ASN A 361 2.09 16.39 0.42
CA ASN A 361 2.50 15.86 -0.87
C ASN A 361 3.65 14.87 -0.70
N ARG A 362 3.66 13.79 -1.45
CA ARG A 362 4.69 12.76 -1.35
C ARG A 362 5.16 12.30 -2.73
N HIS A 363 6.47 12.37 -2.95
CA HIS A 363 7.13 11.61 -3.99
C HIS A 363 7.46 10.19 -3.53
N SER A 364 7.29 9.18 -4.42
CA SER A 364 7.80 7.82 -4.20
C SER A 364 9.30 7.82 -4.46
N PHE A 365 10.12 8.01 -3.41
CA PHE A 365 11.52 8.34 -3.59
C PHE A 365 12.40 7.99 -2.39
N ARG A 366 13.66 7.57 -2.67
CA ARG A 366 14.76 7.45 -1.69
C ARG A 366 16.10 7.79 -2.36
N PRO A 367 17.07 8.36 -1.62
CA PRO A 367 18.37 8.75 -2.18
C PRO A 367 19.15 7.61 -2.85
N GLU A 368 19.11 6.41 -2.26
CA GLU A 368 19.86 5.25 -2.71
C GLU A 368 19.18 4.45 -3.82
N THR A 369 17.87 4.54 -3.93
CA THR A 369 17.09 3.66 -4.81
C THR A 369 16.19 4.41 -5.79
N GLY A 370 16.18 5.75 -5.70
CA GLY A 370 15.30 6.58 -6.52
C GLY A 370 13.85 6.20 -6.31
N ARG A 371 13.15 5.91 -7.40
CA ARG A 371 11.72 5.55 -7.38
C ARG A 371 11.43 4.08 -7.08
N THR A 372 12.48 3.25 -6.93
CA THR A 372 12.31 1.85 -6.54
C THR A 372 12.24 1.75 -5.03
N LEU A 373 11.06 1.43 -4.53
CA LEU A 373 10.81 1.27 -3.11
C LEU A 373 10.58 -0.21 -2.75
N SER A 374 10.42 -0.47 -1.47
CA SER A 374 9.96 -1.76 -0.95
C SER A 374 8.69 -1.57 -0.11
N LYS A 375 8.02 -2.67 0.20
CA LYS A 375 6.87 -2.64 1.12
C LYS A 375 7.22 -1.99 2.46
N ALA A 376 8.40 -2.27 3.01
CA ALA A 376 8.85 -1.70 4.27
C ALA A 376 8.96 -0.17 4.16
N LYS A 377 9.60 0.34 3.10
CA LYS A 377 9.74 1.78 2.87
C LYS A 377 8.41 2.51 2.67
N ASN A 378 7.47 1.87 1.99
CA ASN A 378 6.12 2.42 1.83
C ASN A 378 5.37 2.49 3.17
N ILE A 379 5.52 1.49 4.05
CA ILE A 379 4.95 1.50 5.40
C ILE A 379 5.63 2.59 6.27
N GLU A 380 6.96 2.73 6.19
CA GLU A 380 7.72 3.78 6.88
C GLU A 380 7.19 5.18 6.55
N ASP A 381 6.90 5.46 5.26
CA ASP A 381 6.35 6.75 4.83
C ASP A 381 4.98 7.01 5.46
N VAL A 382 4.08 6.02 5.44
CA VAL A 382 2.75 6.15 6.05
C VAL A 382 2.85 6.39 7.54
N LEU A 383 3.74 5.67 8.25
CA LEU A 383 3.97 5.86 9.68
C LEU A 383 4.59 7.23 9.98
N LEU A 384 5.52 7.70 9.14
CA LEU A 384 6.12 9.03 9.27
C LEU A 384 5.05 10.13 9.11
N ILE A 385 4.22 10.06 8.08
CA ILE A 385 3.11 10.99 7.84
C ILE A 385 2.16 11.00 9.05
N LYS A 386 1.72 9.84 9.51
CA LYS A 386 0.85 9.74 10.71
C LYS A 386 1.52 10.26 11.98
N SER A 387 2.83 10.09 12.13
CA SER A 387 3.57 10.58 13.30
C SER A 387 3.61 12.11 13.41
N MET A 388 3.29 12.82 12.32
CA MET A 388 3.07 14.27 12.29
C MET A 388 1.60 14.68 12.48
N ASN A 389 0.73 13.76 12.90
CA ASN A 389 -0.72 13.96 13.05
C ASN A 389 -1.46 14.28 11.75
N MET A 390 -0.87 13.90 10.62
CA MET A 390 -1.49 14.01 9.32
C MET A 390 -2.52 12.89 9.10
N ASN A 391 -3.58 13.19 8.34
CA ASN A 391 -4.64 12.24 7.99
C ASN A 391 -4.78 12.03 6.49
N ALA A 392 -3.99 12.73 5.66
CA ALA A 392 -4.10 12.65 4.21
C ALA A 392 -2.74 12.75 3.50
N VAL A 393 -2.67 12.20 2.29
CA VAL A 393 -1.53 12.29 1.39
C VAL A 393 -1.98 12.49 -0.05
N ARG A 394 -1.31 13.40 -0.77
CA ARG A 394 -1.41 13.52 -2.22
C ARG A 394 -0.18 12.88 -2.86
N LEU A 395 -0.42 12.07 -3.88
CA LEU A 395 0.63 11.39 -4.62
C LEU A 395 1.12 12.30 -5.74
N SER A 396 2.05 13.17 -5.44
CA SER A 396 2.66 14.10 -6.40
C SER A 396 3.80 13.42 -7.15
N HIS A 397 3.81 13.35 -8.48
CA HIS A 397 2.71 13.69 -9.40
C HIS A 397 2.43 12.46 -10.27
N TYR A 398 2.20 11.31 -9.67
CA TYR A 398 2.04 10.00 -10.31
C TYR A 398 1.56 8.93 -9.32
N PRO A 399 0.91 7.85 -9.79
CA PRO A 399 0.42 6.78 -8.91
C PRO A 399 1.55 6.08 -8.14
N ALA A 400 1.33 5.81 -6.86
CA ALA A 400 2.28 5.10 -6.00
C ALA A 400 2.32 3.59 -6.26
N ASP A 401 3.18 2.87 -5.50
CA ASP A 401 3.22 1.41 -5.48
C ASP A 401 1.96 0.84 -4.81
N PRO A 402 1.48 -0.35 -5.20
CA PRO A 402 0.32 -0.98 -4.56
C PRO A 402 0.46 -1.14 -3.05
N GLU A 403 1.67 -1.42 -2.56
CA GLU A 403 1.98 -1.59 -1.13
C GLU A 403 1.79 -0.30 -0.32
N PHE A 404 1.92 0.87 -0.97
CA PHE A 404 1.63 2.15 -0.32
C PHE A 404 0.14 2.31 -0.04
N PHE A 405 -0.72 1.99 -1.02
CA PHE A 405 -2.17 2.02 -0.82
C PHE A 405 -2.62 0.99 0.22
N GLU A 406 -2.05 -0.23 0.21
CA GLU A 406 -2.31 -1.24 1.25
C GLU A 406 -1.96 -0.72 2.65
N ALA A 407 -0.86 0.04 2.78
CA ALA A 407 -0.47 0.67 4.04
C ALA A 407 -1.44 1.80 4.43
N CYS A 408 -1.86 2.65 3.48
CA CYS A 408 -2.86 3.70 3.71
C CYS A 408 -4.21 3.10 4.13
N ASP A 409 -4.65 2.00 3.50
CA ASP A 409 -5.88 1.31 3.85
C ASP A 409 -5.86 0.77 5.28
N SER A 410 -4.74 0.19 5.70
CA SER A 410 -4.62 -0.52 6.99
C SER A 410 -4.24 0.39 8.16
N LEU A 411 -3.48 1.45 7.90
CA LEU A 411 -3.01 2.41 8.91
C LEU A 411 -3.89 3.67 8.98
N GLY A 412 -4.70 3.92 7.96
CA GLY A 412 -5.65 5.03 7.90
C GLY A 412 -5.03 6.34 7.41
N LEU A 413 -5.00 6.55 6.09
CA LEU A 413 -4.76 7.85 5.45
C LEU A 413 -5.75 8.04 4.31
N TYR A 414 -6.27 9.26 4.14
CA TYR A 414 -6.99 9.66 2.93
C TYR A 414 -5.98 9.89 1.81
N VAL A 415 -6.26 9.38 0.63
CA VAL A 415 -5.35 9.46 -0.52
C VAL A 415 -6.00 10.22 -1.66
N MET A 416 -5.25 11.14 -2.25
CA MET A 416 -5.48 11.69 -3.58
C MET A 416 -4.49 11.02 -4.54
N ASP A 417 -5.00 10.10 -5.38
CA ASP A 417 -4.20 9.41 -6.38
C ASP A 417 -4.20 10.21 -7.68
N GLU A 418 -3.02 10.35 -8.31
CA GLU A 418 -2.82 11.35 -9.37
C GLU A 418 -2.35 10.72 -10.68
N LEU A 419 -3.06 11.03 -11.78
CA LEU A 419 -2.55 10.86 -13.13
C LEU A 419 -1.40 11.85 -13.33
N SER A 420 -0.27 11.39 -13.83
CA SER A 420 0.86 12.29 -14.10
C SER A 420 0.51 13.41 -15.09
N GLY A 421 1.11 14.58 -14.87
CA GLY A 421 0.96 15.78 -15.66
C GLY A 421 1.49 16.98 -14.89
N TRP A 422 2.49 17.71 -15.42
CA TRP A 422 3.05 18.88 -14.76
C TRP A 422 3.35 19.94 -15.78
N HIS A 423 2.55 21.02 -15.82
CA HIS A 423 2.48 22.04 -16.88
C HIS A 423 2.19 21.48 -18.30
N GLY A 424 2.58 20.24 -18.58
CA GLY A 424 2.28 19.50 -19.78
C GLY A 424 1.30 18.36 -19.51
N LYS A 425 0.47 18.04 -20.47
CA LYS A 425 -0.59 17.03 -20.35
C LYS A 425 -0.40 15.86 -21.32
N HIS A 426 -0.93 14.72 -20.95
CA HIS A 426 -1.07 13.59 -21.88
C HIS A 426 -2.00 13.92 -23.07
N GLU A 427 -1.66 13.40 -24.22
CA GLU A 427 -2.62 13.33 -25.34
C GLU A 427 -3.79 12.43 -24.94
N THR A 428 -5.00 12.76 -25.44
CA THR A 428 -6.24 12.10 -25.01
C THR A 428 -6.20 10.58 -25.18
N VAL A 429 -5.70 10.06 -26.30
CA VAL A 429 -5.67 8.61 -26.57
C VAL A 429 -4.76 7.87 -25.57
N VAL A 430 -3.56 8.39 -25.32
CA VAL A 430 -2.64 7.79 -24.36
C VAL A 430 -3.19 7.99 -22.95
N GLY A 431 -3.67 9.18 -22.62
CA GLY A 431 -4.24 9.48 -21.31
C GLY A 431 -5.43 8.61 -20.92
N GLN A 432 -6.35 8.30 -21.87
CA GLN A 432 -7.46 7.37 -21.64
C GLN A 432 -6.99 5.98 -21.21
N LYS A 433 -5.94 5.48 -21.88
CA LYS A 433 -5.32 4.20 -21.51
C LYS A 433 -4.75 4.25 -20.10
N LEU A 434 -3.96 5.28 -19.78
CA LEU A 434 -3.28 5.42 -18.49
C LEU A 434 -4.27 5.63 -17.33
N VAL A 435 -5.32 6.44 -17.51
CA VAL A 435 -6.42 6.58 -16.54
C VAL A 435 -7.08 5.22 -16.28
N GLY A 436 -7.36 4.47 -17.36
CA GLY A 436 -7.97 3.15 -17.25
C GLY A 436 -7.07 2.14 -16.49
N GLU A 437 -5.75 2.16 -16.73
CA GLU A 437 -4.78 1.31 -16.03
C GLU A 437 -4.67 1.67 -14.55
N MET A 438 -4.55 2.96 -14.21
CA MET A 438 -4.50 3.47 -12.85
C MET A 438 -5.75 3.06 -12.06
N ILE A 439 -6.94 3.40 -12.54
CA ILE A 439 -8.16 3.15 -11.81
C ILE A 439 -8.47 1.66 -11.69
N LYS A 440 -8.24 0.86 -12.74
CA LYS A 440 -8.44 -0.59 -12.67
C LYS A 440 -7.55 -1.26 -11.64
N ARG A 441 -6.35 -0.71 -11.38
CA ARG A 441 -5.45 -1.18 -10.32
C ARG A 441 -5.93 -0.73 -8.94
N ASP A 442 -6.34 0.54 -8.78
CA ASP A 442 -6.39 1.20 -7.47
C ASP A 442 -7.80 1.46 -6.91
N HIS A 443 -8.87 1.36 -7.72
CA HIS A 443 -10.23 1.78 -7.35
C HIS A 443 -10.83 1.07 -6.13
N ASN A 444 -10.34 -0.12 -5.73
CA ASN A 444 -10.86 -0.85 -4.58
C ASN A 444 -10.28 -0.41 -3.23
N HIS A 445 -9.25 0.46 -3.24
CA HIS A 445 -8.66 0.98 -2.01
C HIS A 445 -9.60 1.97 -1.31
N PRO A 446 -10.05 1.69 -0.05
CA PRO A 446 -10.91 2.61 0.67
C PRO A 446 -10.22 3.92 1.05
N SER A 447 -8.90 3.94 1.13
CA SER A 447 -8.10 5.13 1.39
C SER A 447 -8.21 6.19 0.29
N ILE A 448 -8.37 5.81 -0.97
CA ILE A 448 -8.51 6.75 -2.08
C ILE A 448 -9.88 7.41 -2.01
N ILE A 449 -9.92 8.73 -1.83
CA ILE A 449 -11.17 9.52 -1.76
C ILE A 449 -11.26 10.58 -2.86
N TRP A 450 -10.16 10.86 -3.56
CA TRP A 450 -10.12 11.70 -4.76
C TRP A 450 -9.24 11.06 -5.84
N TRP A 451 -9.59 11.37 -7.08
CA TRP A 451 -8.69 11.26 -8.22
C TRP A 451 -8.17 12.63 -8.58
N SER A 452 -6.93 12.71 -9.05
CA SER A 452 -6.32 13.93 -9.55
C SER A 452 -5.92 13.75 -11.01
N ASN A 453 -6.31 14.72 -11.86
CA ASN A 453 -5.98 14.73 -13.29
C ASN A 453 -4.84 15.71 -13.55
N GLY A 454 -3.61 15.26 -13.36
CA GLY A 454 -2.41 16.08 -13.57
C GLY A 454 -2.16 17.14 -12.49
N ASN A 455 -1.21 18.03 -12.76
CA ASN A 455 -0.79 19.12 -11.87
C ASN A 455 -0.57 20.42 -12.65
N GLU A 456 -0.85 21.59 -12.04
CA GLU A 456 -0.46 22.93 -12.52
C GLU A 456 -0.70 23.17 -14.01
N LYS A 457 -1.94 23.04 -14.46
CA LYS A 457 -2.37 23.10 -15.88
C LYS A 457 -1.95 21.91 -16.74
N GLY A 458 -1.26 20.93 -16.17
CA GLY A 458 -0.93 19.67 -16.84
C GLY A 458 -2.11 18.69 -16.92
N TRP A 459 -3.33 19.13 -16.69
CA TRP A 459 -4.54 18.32 -16.82
C TRP A 459 -5.11 18.34 -18.23
N ASN A 460 -5.63 17.20 -18.66
CA ASN A 460 -6.42 17.09 -19.87
C ASN A 460 -7.89 16.86 -19.51
N THR A 461 -8.72 17.89 -19.59
CA THR A 461 -10.13 17.85 -19.20
C THR A 461 -10.98 16.86 -20.01
N GLU A 462 -10.53 16.45 -21.20
CA GLU A 462 -11.19 15.39 -21.97
C GLU A 462 -11.12 14.02 -21.28
N LEU A 463 -10.20 13.86 -20.31
CA LEU A 463 -10.03 12.62 -19.55
C LEU A 463 -10.95 12.53 -18.33
N ASP A 464 -11.60 13.59 -17.89
CA ASP A 464 -12.41 13.58 -16.65
C ASP A 464 -13.52 12.51 -16.68
N CYS A 465 -14.17 12.35 -17.83
CA CYS A 465 -15.18 11.32 -17.99
C CYS A 465 -14.60 9.89 -17.96
N GLU A 466 -13.34 9.72 -18.34
CA GLU A 466 -12.68 8.41 -18.33
C GLU A 466 -12.44 7.90 -16.91
N PHE A 467 -12.13 8.80 -15.95
CA PHE A 467 -12.06 8.43 -14.53
C PHE A 467 -13.38 7.80 -14.07
N HIS A 468 -14.51 8.45 -14.32
CA HIS A 468 -15.81 7.95 -13.91
C HIS A 468 -16.29 6.72 -14.71
N LYS A 469 -15.73 6.46 -15.88
CA LYS A 469 -16.04 5.25 -16.65
C LYS A 469 -15.54 3.99 -15.97
N HIS A 470 -14.37 4.09 -15.30
CA HIS A 470 -13.70 2.96 -14.65
C HIS A 470 -13.92 2.88 -13.15
N ASP A 471 -14.34 3.97 -12.48
CA ASP A 471 -14.62 4.04 -11.06
C ASP A 471 -16.13 3.97 -10.77
N ILE A 472 -16.60 2.84 -10.27
CA ILE A 472 -18.03 2.67 -9.92
C ILE A 472 -18.46 3.54 -8.74
N GLN A 473 -17.52 3.98 -7.90
CA GLN A 473 -17.79 4.87 -6.77
C GLN A 473 -17.98 6.33 -7.19
N LYS A 474 -17.61 6.69 -8.42
CA LYS A 474 -17.76 8.06 -8.98
C LYS A 474 -17.10 9.14 -8.11
N ARG A 475 -15.92 8.83 -7.57
CA ARG A 475 -15.15 9.76 -6.74
C ARG A 475 -14.85 11.07 -7.47
N PRO A 476 -14.71 12.20 -6.74
CA PRO A 476 -14.38 13.48 -7.34
C PRO A 476 -13.06 13.46 -8.10
N VAL A 477 -13.01 14.15 -9.23
CA VAL A 477 -11.78 14.39 -10.01
C VAL A 477 -11.32 15.81 -9.72
N ILE A 478 -10.10 15.95 -9.19
CA ILE A 478 -9.48 17.22 -8.81
C ILE A 478 -8.52 17.66 -9.91
N HIS A 479 -8.43 18.98 -10.12
CA HIS A 479 -7.45 19.61 -11.00
C HIS A 479 -6.56 20.53 -10.15
N PRO A 480 -5.40 20.06 -9.67
CA PRO A 480 -4.49 20.84 -8.83
C PRO A 480 -4.09 22.17 -9.42
N GLN A 481 -4.08 23.21 -8.60
CA GLN A 481 -3.92 24.61 -9.01
C GLN A 481 -5.10 25.12 -9.90
N GLY A 482 -6.30 24.61 -9.65
CA GLY A 482 -7.49 24.99 -10.42
C GLY A 482 -8.76 24.98 -9.58
N ASN A 483 -9.86 25.40 -10.22
CA ASN A 483 -11.21 25.39 -9.65
C ASN A 483 -12.05 24.38 -10.43
N PHE A 484 -12.23 23.17 -9.88
CA PHE A 484 -12.94 22.07 -10.52
C PHE A 484 -13.63 21.18 -9.48
N GLY A 485 -14.73 20.57 -9.88
CA GLY A 485 -15.43 19.59 -9.04
C GLY A 485 -15.98 20.15 -7.72
N GLY A 486 -16.15 21.46 -7.63
CA GLY A 486 -16.59 22.15 -6.42
C GLY A 486 -15.47 22.51 -5.44
N TYR A 487 -14.20 22.27 -5.82
CA TYR A 487 -13.02 22.62 -5.04
C TYR A 487 -12.23 23.76 -5.68
N GLU A 488 -11.70 24.64 -4.84
CA GLU A 488 -10.67 25.61 -5.14
C GLU A 488 -9.35 25.11 -4.57
N THR A 489 -8.39 24.73 -5.46
CA THR A 489 -7.18 24.00 -5.09
C THR A 489 -5.90 24.79 -5.35
N MET A 490 -5.97 26.11 -5.40
CA MET A 490 -4.90 26.99 -5.82
C MET A 490 -3.65 26.85 -4.94
N HIS A 491 -2.48 26.78 -5.58
CA HIS A 491 -1.19 26.59 -4.91
C HIS A 491 -0.61 27.89 -4.34
N TYR A 492 0.11 27.80 -3.23
CA TYR A 492 1.03 28.78 -2.65
C TYR A 492 0.44 30.20 -2.51
N ARG A 493 -0.81 30.29 -2.05
CA ARG A 493 -1.42 31.60 -1.79
C ARG A 493 -0.95 32.17 -0.47
N SER A 494 -0.64 33.47 -0.47
CA SER A 494 -0.37 34.21 0.75
C SER A 494 -1.54 34.12 1.71
N TYR A 495 -1.32 34.42 2.98
CA TYR A 495 -2.36 34.39 4.03
C TYR A 495 -3.59 35.24 3.65
N GLY A 496 -3.36 36.48 3.14
CA GLY A 496 -4.44 37.35 2.70
C GLY A 496 -5.19 36.87 1.46
N GLU A 497 -4.48 36.29 0.48
CA GLU A 497 -5.12 35.68 -0.70
C GLU A 497 -5.96 34.47 -0.31
N SER A 498 -5.45 33.61 0.58
CA SER A 498 -6.20 32.47 1.09
C SER A 498 -7.53 32.87 1.74
N GLN A 499 -7.54 33.97 2.49
CA GLN A 499 -8.78 34.53 3.03
C GLN A 499 -9.78 34.93 1.93
N ASN A 500 -9.30 35.45 0.80
CA ASN A 500 -10.15 35.82 -0.32
C ASN A 500 -10.71 34.60 -1.05
N TYR A 501 -9.90 33.55 -1.27
CA TYR A 501 -10.36 32.30 -1.87
C TYR A 501 -11.40 31.59 -1.00
N MET A 502 -11.27 31.61 0.32
CA MET A 502 -12.26 31.04 1.23
C MET A 502 -13.62 31.78 1.22
N ARG A 503 -13.70 33.01 0.66
CA ARG A 503 -14.97 33.73 0.46
C ARG A 503 -15.74 33.23 -0.78
N LEU A 504 -15.07 32.54 -1.71
CA LEU A 504 -15.69 31.94 -2.88
C LEU A 504 -16.64 30.80 -2.47
N PRO A 505 -17.60 30.42 -3.32
CA PRO A 505 -18.56 29.38 -2.99
C PRO A 505 -17.94 27.97 -2.93
N GLU A 506 -16.80 27.77 -3.58
CA GLU A 506 -16.12 26.48 -3.64
C GLU A 506 -15.52 26.07 -2.30
N ILE A 507 -15.25 24.78 -2.13
CA ILE A 507 -14.52 24.24 -0.99
C ILE A 507 -13.04 24.58 -1.17
N PHE A 508 -12.47 25.39 -0.29
CA PHE A 508 -11.06 25.72 -0.32
C PHE A 508 -10.24 24.55 0.21
N MET A 509 -9.38 24.00 -0.65
CA MET A 509 -8.47 22.89 -0.33
C MET A 509 -7.21 23.01 -1.18
N PRO A 510 -6.24 23.87 -0.82
CA PRO A 510 -4.99 23.99 -1.57
C PRO A 510 -4.30 22.63 -1.63
N THR A 511 -4.06 22.15 -2.84
CA THR A 511 -3.36 20.87 -3.05
C THR A 511 -1.85 21.01 -2.84
N GLU A 512 -1.34 22.25 -2.77
CA GLU A 512 0.00 22.58 -2.31
C GLU A 512 -0.02 23.93 -1.59
N PHE A 513 0.55 23.99 -0.37
CA PHE A 513 0.73 25.24 0.36
C PHE A 513 1.92 25.16 1.30
N LEU A 514 2.46 26.30 1.70
CA LEU A 514 3.65 26.47 2.55
C LEU A 514 4.82 25.65 2.02
N HIS A 515 5.30 26.02 0.84
CA HIS A 515 6.46 25.39 0.20
C HIS A 515 7.72 25.57 1.06
N GLY A 516 8.42 24.47 1.35
CA GLY A 516 9.58 24.48 2.23
C GLY A 516 10.68 25.46 1.83
N LEU A 517 10.90 25.60 0.53
CA LEU A 517 11.95 26.48 -0.01
C LEU A 517 11.50 27.95 -0.16
N TYR A 518 10.24 28.22 -0.56
CA TYR A 518 9.80 29.57 -0.97
C TYR A 518 9.00 30.30 0.10
N ASP A 519 8.30 29.61 0.97
CA ASP A 519 7.36 30.19 1.94
C ASP A 519 7.92 30.25 3.37
N GLY A 520 9.24 30.22 3.53
CA GLY A 520 9.91 30.35 4.84
C GLY A 520 9.92 29.06 5.67
N GLY A 521 9.69 27.91 5.04
CA GLY A 521 9.67 26.58 5.66
C GLY A 521 8.28 26.18 6.14
N HIS A 522 8.04 24.88 6.21
CA HIS A 522 6.72 24.31 6.48
C HIS A 522 6.16 24.63 7.87
N GLY A 523 7.01 24.83 8.86
CA GLY A 523 6.62 25.19 10.22
C GLY A 523 6.31 26.65 10.41
N ALA A 524 6.93 27.52 9.60
CA ALA A 524 6.73 28.96 9.66
C ALA A 524 5.33 29.32 9.13
N GLY A 525 4.55 30.06 9.90
CA GLY A 525 3.20 30.48 9.52
C GLY A 525 2.13 29.37 9.52
N LEU A 526 2.47 28.09 9.69
CA LEU A 526 1.49 27.02 9.66
C LEU A 526 0.39 27.20 10.73
N TYR A 527 0.75 27.68 11.92
CA TYR A 527 -0.24 27.90 12.99
C TYR A 527 -1.29 28.93 12.57
N ASP A 528 -0.88 30.04 11.97
CA ASP A 528 -1.80 31.11 11.54
C ASP A 528 -2.69 30.66 10.39
N TYR A 529 -2.10 29.99 9.37
CA TYR A 529 -2.87 29.41 8.27
C TYR A 529 -3.88 28.39 8.78
N TRP A 530 -3.45 27.48 9.69
CA TRP A 530 -4.29 26.41 10.19
C TRP A 530 -5.45 26.93 11.04
N GLU A 531 -5.20 27.89 11.96
CA GLU A 531 -6.25 28.48 12.76
C GLU A 531 -7.28 29.26 11.92
N MET A 532 -6.86 29.86 10.81
CA MET A 532 -7.75 30.48 9.84
C MET A 532 -8.57 29.42 9.06
N MET A 533 -7.90 28.41 8.53
CA MET A 533 -8.49 27.38 7.67
C MET A 533 -9.52 26.53 8.43
N ARG A 534 -9.16 26.00 9.61
CA ARG A 534 -10.03 25.11 10.39
C ARG A 534 -11.31 25.77 10.90
N ARG A 535 -11.30 27.09 11.08
CA ARG A 535 -12.46 27.86 11.53
C ARG A 535 -13.40 28.24 10.40
N HIS A 536 -12.95 28.11 9.17
CA HIS A 536 -13.76 28.51 8.03
C HIS A 536 -14.68 27.36 7.56
N PRO A 537 -16.00 27.57 7.44
CA PRO A 537 -16.95 26.50 7.14
C PRO A 537 -16.72 25.81 5.79
N ARG A 538 -16.17 26.49 4.81
CA ARG A 538 -15.90 25.94 3.47
C ARG A 538 -14.45 25.56 3.23
N CYS A 539 -13.62 25.49 4.26
CA CYS A 539 -12.25 25.00 4.11
C CYS A 539 -12.18 23.53 4.48
N ALA A 540 -11.70 22.69 3.57
CA ALA A 540 -11.48 21.28 3.82
C ALA A 540 -10.03 20.96 4.29
N GLY A 541 -9.22 21.97 4.62
CA GLY A 541 -7.80 21.77 4.91
C GLY A 541 -6.95 21.85 3.65
N GLY A 542 -5.81 21.16 3.59
CA GLY A 542 -4.90 21.21 2.46
C GLY A 542 -3.69 20.30 2.59
N PHE A 543 -2.76 20.37 1.62
CA PHE A 543 -1.58 19.53 1.54
C PHE A 543 -0.31 20.37 1.54
N LEU A 544 0.58 20.15 2.51
CA LEU A 544 1.90 20.80 2.57
C LEU A 544 2.79 20.30 1.43
N TRP A 545 3.62 21.16 0.88
CA TRP A 545 4.69 20.82 -0.04
C TRP A 545 6.02 20.87 0.67
N MET A 546 6.76 19.78 0.87
CA MET A 546 6.37 18.37 0.70
C MET A 546 7.00 17.49 1.79
N LEU A 547 6.83 16.16 1.72
CA LEU A 547 7.23 15.23 2.80
C LEU A 547 8.74 15.21 3.02
N ALA A 548 9.55 14.96 1.98
CA ALA A 548 10.98 14.73 2.12
C ALA A 548 11.78 15.36 0.97
N ASP A 549 12.97 15.79 1.27
CA ASP A 549 13.93 16.29 0.27
C ASP A 549 14.18 15.27 -0.85
N GLU A 550 14.32 15.72 -2.08
CA GLU A 550 14.61 14.89 -3.26
C GLU A 550 16.11 14.74 -3.55
N GLY A 551 16.94 14.56 -2.54
CA GLY A 551 18.37 14.29 -2.71
C GLY A 551 18.64 12.91 -3.31
N VAL A 552 19.46 12.83 -4.36
CA VAL A 552 19.91 11.58 -5.00
C VAL A 552 21.34 11.26 -4.63
N LYS A 553 21.59 10.03 -4.18
CA LYS A 553 22.94 9.54 -3.96
C LYS A 553 23.62 9.21 -5.29
N ARG A 554 24.41 10.13 -5.79
CA ARG A 554 25.10 10.06 -7.08
C ARG A 554 26.25 9.05 -7.03
N VAL A 555 26.04 7.88 -7.64
CA VAL A 555 27.11 6.85 -7.70
C VAL A 555 28.27 7.28 -8.63
N ASP A 556 28.00 8.15 -9.61
CA ASP A 556 29.00 8.74 -10.50
C ASP A 556 29.76 9.93 -9.85
N MET A 557 29.35 10.38 -8.66
CA MET A 557 29.99 11.44 -7.87
C MET A 557 30.41 10.94 -6.48
N ASN A 558 30.87 9.68 -6.38
CA ASN A 558 31.34 9.08 -5.14
C ASN A 558 30.34 9.10 -3.97
N GLY A 559 29.04 8.98 -4.27
CA GLY A 559 27.99 8.95 -3.26
C GLY A 559 27.57 10.30 -2.71
N PHE A 560 27.94 11.40 -3.39
CA PHE A 560 27.45 12.74 -3.06
C PHE A 560 25.90 12.77 -3.15
N ILE A 561 25.25 13.36 -2.14
CA ILE A 561 23.80 13.60 -2.16
C ILE A 561 23.55 14.88 -2.97
N ASP A 562 22.97 14.72 -4.15
CA ASP A 562 22.71 15.81 -5.09
C ASP A 562 21.26 16.27 -4.97
N ASN A 563 21.04 17.43 -4.37
CA ASN A 563 19.74 18.09 -4.23
C ASN A 563 19.50 19.11 -5.36
N VAL A 564 20.20 19.00 -6.49
CA VAL A 564 20.10 19.94 -7.62
C VAL A 564 20.43 21.39 -7.16
N GLY A 565 21.54 21.57 -6.46
CA GLY A 565 21.82 22.76 -5.68
C GLY A 565 21.04 22.74 -4.37
N ASN A 566 19.98 23.52 -4.26
CA ASN A 566 19.07 23.50 -3.11
C ASN A 566 17.58 23.34 -3.53
N TYR A 567 17.32 23.02 -4.79
CA TYR A 567 15.94 22.97 -5.30
C TYR A 567 15.16 21.75 -4.80
N GLY A 568 15.83 20.61 -4.63
CA GLY A 568 15.24 19.44 -4.05
C GLY A 568 15.32 19.42 -2.51
N ALA A 569 15.69 20.53 -1.86
CA ALA A 569 15.73 20.66 -0.40
C ALA A 569 14.47 21.42 0.08
N ASP A 570 13.31 20.88 -0.19
CA ASP A 570 12.00 21.47 0.10
C ASP A 570 11.09 20.57 0.97
N GLY A 571 11.67 19.52 1.53
CA GLY A 571 11.00 18.56 2.41
C GLY A 571 10.75 19.07 3.83
N ILE A 572 9.79 18.46 4.51
CA ILE A 572 9.57 18.59 5.95
C ILE A 572 10.65 17.83 6.72
N VAL A 573 11.19 16.80 6.10
CA VAL A 573 12.29 15.98 6.60
C VAL A 573 13.38 15.88 5.55
N GLY A 574 14.61 15.61 5.95
CA GLY A 574 15.74 15.42 5.06
C GLY A 574 15.58 14.21 4.12
N PRO A 575 16.53 14.02 3.16
CA PRO A 575 16.41 13.02 2.10
C PRO A 575 16.39 11.57 2.62
N HIS A 576 16.96 11.29 3.78
CA HIS A 576 16.88 9.99 4.46
C HIS A 576 15.81 9.96 5.55
N HIS A 577 14.85 10.89 5.50
CA HIS A 577 13.77 11.06 6.47
C HIS A 577 14.26 11.50 7.87
N GLU A 578 15.37 12.21 7.94
CA GLU A 578 15.85 12.86 9.16
C GLU A 578 14.83 13.91 9.62
N LYS A 579 14.41 13.84 10.87
CA LYS A 579 13.42 14.74 11.45
C LYS A 579 14.06 16.12 11.72
N GLU A 580 13.55 17.12 11.06
CA GLU A 580 13.96 18.51 11.19
C GLU A 580 13.00 19.34 12.05
N GLY A 581 13.26 20.64 12.21
CA GLY A 581 12.42 21.53 13.01
C GLY A 581 10.97 21.57 12.54
N SER A 582 10.74 21.56 11.23
CA SER A 582 9.42 21.53 10.60
C SER A 582 8.58 20.33 11.03
N TYR A 583 9.19 19.14 11.14
CA TYR A 583 8.52 17.94 11.62
C TYR A 583 7.87 18.15 13.00
N TYR A 584 8.60 18.70 13.95
CA TYR A 584 8.12 18.90 15.31
C TYR A 584 7.06 20.00 15.41
N THR A 585 7.22 21.08 14.64
CA THR A 585 6.24 22.17 14.56
C THR A 585 4.92 21.67 14.00
N ILE A 586 4.94 20.96 12.86
CA ILE A 586 3.74 20.42 12.23
C ILE A 586 3.04 19.42 13.16
N ARG A 587 3.80 18.50 13.77
CA ARG A 587 3.27 17.54 14.75
C ARG A 587 2.53 18.23 15.88
N GLN A 588 3.04 19.36 16.39
CA GLN A 588 2.42 20.12 17.47
C GLN A 588 1.18 20.88 16.98
N VAL A 589 1.26 21.59 15.87
CA VAL A 589 0.17 22.41 15.33
C VAL A 589 -1.03 21.52 14.93
N TRP A 590 -0.74 20.38 14.33
CA TRP A 590 -1.78 19.44 13.87
C TRP A 590 -2.14 18.36 14.89
N CYS A 591 -1.63 18.46 16.12
CA CYS A 591 -2.06 17.56 17.19
C CYS A 591 -3.58 17.62 17.36
N PRO A 592 -4.31 16.50 17.30
CA PRO A 592 -5.77 16.51 17.39
C PRO A 592 -6.27 16.71 18.82
N ILE A 593 -5.38 16.74 19.80
CA ILE A 593 -5.69 17.02 21.21
C ILE A 593 -4.92 18.27 21.63
N GLN A 594 -5.64 19.35 21.87
CA GLN A 594 -5.03 20.62 22.28
C GLN A 594 -5.27 20.89 23.76
N ILE A 595 -4.23 21.31 24.46
CA ILE A 595 -4.31 21.82 25.83
C ILE A 595 -4.52 23.33 25.74
N MET A 596 -5.65 23.81 26.24
CA MET A 596 -6.13 25.20 26.05
C MET A 596 -5.72 26.14 27.19
N ASN A 597 -5.29 25.62 28.34
CA ASN A 597 -4.78 26.40 29.47
C ASN A 597 -3.30 26.13 29.72
N THR A 598 -2.59 27.12 30.16
CA THR A 598 -1.17 26.99 30.57
C THR A 598 -1.11 26.80 32.07
N PRO A 599 -0.64 25.64 32.56
CA PRO A 599 -0.41 25.43 34.01
C PRO A 599 0.61 26.44 34.55
N ASP A 600 0.33 27.00 35.72
CA ASP A 600 1.23 27.88 36.46
C ASP A 600 1.51 27.32 37.88
N GLY A 601 2.15 28.11 38.74
CA GLY A 601 2.49 27.71 40.11
C GLY A 601 1.27 27.38 41.00
N ASN A 602 0.05 27.77 40.60
CA ASN A 602 -1.21 27.50 41.30
C ASN A 602 -2.05 26.42 40.60
N PHE A 603 -1.46 25.70 39.66
CA PHE A 603 -2.20 24.71 38.87
C PHE A 603 -2.88 23.66 39.76
N ASP A 604 -4.18 23.56 39.64
CA ASP A 604 -5.05 22.70 40.48
C ASP A 604 -5.16 21.25 39.94
N GLY A 605 -4.48 20.93 38.86
CA GLY A 605 -4.53 19.62 38.23
C GLY A 605 -5.60 19.49 37.13
N VAL A 606 -6.26 20.59 36.72
CA VAL A 606 -7.30 20.54 35.68
C VAL A 606 -6.74 21.09 34.36
N LEU A 607 -6.57 20.21 33.38
CA LEU A 607 -6.25 20.57 32.01
C LEU A 607 -7.55 20.80 31.21
N GLN A 608 -7.64 21.91 30.51
CA GLN A 608 -8.70 22.18 29.56
C GLN A 608 -8.29 21.60 28.19
N LEU A 609 -9.06 20.70 27.64
CA LEU A 609 -8.77 20.02 26.39
C LEU A 609 -9.78 20.40 25.30
N GLU A 610 -9.31 20.58 24.06
CA GLU A 610 -10.11 20.62 22.83
C GLU A 610 -9.81 19.33 22.05
N ASN A 611 -10.87 18.56 21.72
CA ASN A 611 -10.79 17.40 20.85
C ASN A 611 -10.99 17.83 19.39
N ARG A 612 -9.93 17.75 18.58
CA ARG A 612 -9.93 18.08 17.15
C ARG A 612 -9.89 16.84 16.25
N TYR A 613 -10.14 15.65 16.80
CA TYR A 613 -10.42 14.46 15.98
C TYR A 613 -11.76 14.63 15.24
N ASP A 614 -11.89 13.96 14.09
CA ASP A 614 -13.12 13.94 13.32
C ASP A 614 -14.08 12.81 13.79
N PHE A 615 -13.53 11.72 14.34
CA PHE A 615 -14.31 10.52 14.72
C PHE A 615 -14.03 10.04 16.16
N SER A 616 -12.82 10.21 16.67
CA SER A 616 -12.36 9.56 17.89
C SER A 616 -12.74 10.37 19.13
N ASN A 617 -13.37 9.69 20.11
CA ASN A 617 -13.60 10.26 21.45
C ASN A 617 -12.34 10.14 22.32
N LEU A 618 -12.04 11.12 23.16
CA LEU A 618 -10.84 11.10 24.00
C LEU A 618 -10.87 10.01 25.07
N LYS A 619 -12.03 9.43 25.41
CA LYS A 619 -12.11 8.27 26.33
C LYS A 619 -11.36 7.04 25.81
N ASP A 620 -11.11 6.95 24.50
CA ASP A 620 -10.36 5.87 23.85
C ASP A 620 -8.84 6.11 23.92
N CYS A 621 -8.41 7.28 24.44
CA CYS A 621 -7.02 7.67 24.63
C CYS A 621 -6.56 7.43 26.05
N LYS A 622 -5.23 7.43 26.25
CA LYS A 622 -4.59 7.49 27.55
C LYS A 622 -3.71 8.74 27.63
N PHE A 623 -3.55 9.30 28.82
CA PHE A 623 -2.72 10.47 29.03
C PHE A 623 -1.65 10.12 30.06
N LYS A 624 -0.38 10.08 29.63
CA LYS A 624 0.77 10.03 30.50
C LYS A 624 1.15 11.46 30.86
N TYR A 625 1.29 11.77 32.15
CA TYR A 625 1.82 13.05 32.60
C TYR A 625 3.02 12.87 33.51
N GLU A 626 3.97 13.79 33.41
CA GLU A 626 5.21 13.77 34.14
C GLU A 626 5.48 15.19 34.69
N TYR A 627 5.60 15.29 36.00
CA TYR A 627 6.15 16.49 36.64
C TYR A 627 7.66 16.36 36.71
N VAL A 628 8.37 17.32 36.18
CA VAL A 628 9.81 17.28 35.96
C VAL A 628 10.44 18.51 36.63
N ALA A 629 11.51 18.31 37.39
CA ALA A 629 12.40 19.35 37.83
C ALA A 629 13.47 19.54 36.72
N VAL A 630 13.63 20.77 36.28
CA VAL A 630 14.65 21.19 35.28
C VAL A 630 15.57 22.20 35.98
N ASP A 631 16.89 21.89 36.00
CA ASP A 631 17.93 22.78 36.49
C ASP A 631 19.07 22.83 35.47
N GLY A 632 19.14 23.94 34.74
CA GLY A 632 20.03 24.07 33.57
C GLY A 632 19.72 23.03 32.49
N LEU A 633 20.66 22.14 32.23
CA LEU A 633 20.51 21.03 31.26
C LEU A 633 20.09 19.71 31.93
N GLU A 634 20.05 19.68 33.26
CA GLU A 634 19.65 18.49 34.00
C GLU A 634 18.14 18.42 34.17
N THR A 635 17.58 17.22 33.97
CA THR A 635 16.15 16.95 34.16
C THR A 635 15.94 15.77 35.07
N LYS A 636 14.98 15.89 35.99
CA LYS A 636 14.59 14.81 36.89
C LYS A 636 13.08 14.67 36.94
N VAL A 637 12.57 13.50 36.58
CA VAL A 637 11.15 13.17 36.74
C VAL A 637 10.86 13.01 38.22
N ILE A 638 9.98 13.87 38.76
CA ILE A 638 9.56 13.87 40.16
C ILE A 638 8.35 12.94 40.35
N LYS A 639 7.42 12.95 39.38
CA LYS A 639 6.24 12.11 39.40
C LYS A 639 5.84 11.78 37.97
N SER A 640 5.51 10.52 37.72
CA SER A 640 4.92 10.06 36.45
C SER A 640 3.67 9.24 36.72
N ALA A 641 2.62 9.44 35.98
CA ALA A 641 1.40 8.62 36.03
C ALA A 641 0.67 8.63 34.67
N THR A 642 -0.18 7.62 34.48
CA THR A 642 -1.07 7.53 33.32
C THR A 642 -2.51 7.51 33.80
N VAL A 643 -3.37 8.29 33.13
CA VAL A 643 -4.81 8.35 33.38
C VAL A 643 -5.56 8.03 32.09
N ASN A 644 -6.77 7.51 32.20
CA ASN A 644 -7.65 7.33 31.06
C ASN A 644 -8.14 8.68 30.57
N GLY A 645 -8.38 8.77 29.26
CA GLY A 645 -8.96 9.94 28.63
C GLY A 645 -10.38 10.22 29.12
N PRO A 646 -10.77 11.50 29.16
CA PRO A 646 -12.13 11.91 29.51
C PRO A 646 -13.09 11.66 28.35
N ASP A 647 -14.40 11.55 28.63
CA ASP A 647 -15.45 11.45 27.62
C ASP A 647 -15.67 12.83 26.96
N ILE A 648 -14.86 13.11 25.94
CA ILE A 648 -14.92 14.34 25.14
C ILE A 648 -15.13 13.93 23.67
N GLU A 649 -16.30 14.24 23.15
CA GLU A 649 -16.67 13.95 21.76
C GLU A 649 -15.84 14.75 20.75
N PRO A 650 -15.70 14.29 19.51
CA PRO A 650 -15.04 15.03 18.43
C PRO A 650 -15.58 16.47 18.29
N HIS A 651 -14.68 17.42 18.02
CA HIS A 651 -14.95 18.85 17.86
C HIS A 651 -15.61 19.53 19.07
N THR A 652 -15.41 18.96 20.29
CA THR A 652 -15.86 19.56 21.54
C THR A 652 -14.72 19.79 22.51
N ALA A 653 -14.95 20.55 23.57
CA ALA A 653 -14.02 20.82 24.63
C ALA A 653 -14.47 20.21 25.95
N GLY A 654 -13.52 19.94 26.84
CA GLY A 654 -13.79 19.40 28.16
C GLY A 654 -12.55 19.47 29.05
N THR A 655 -12.53 18.70 30.13
CA THR A 655 -11.45 18.75 31.11
C THR A 655 -10.86 17.37 31.39
N LEU A 656 -9.54 17.34 31.63
CA LEU A 656 -8.81 16.18 32.15
C LEU A 656 -8.26 16.51 33.52
N LYS A 657 -8.57 15.71 34.53
CA LYS A 657 -8.03 15.87 35.88
C LYS A 657 -6.78 14.99 36.04
N ILE A 658 -5.67 15.62 36.41
CA ILE A 658 -4.41 14.99 36.78
C ILE A 658 -4.04 15.41 38.23
N ALA A 659 -2.90 14.98 38.76
CA ALA A 659 -2.44 15.49 40.02
C ALA A 659 -2.13 17.00 39.95
N SER A 660 -2.42 17.73 41.00
CA SER A 660 -2.03 19.14 41.14
C SER A 660 -0.51 19.33 41.13
N VAL A 661 -0.07 20.57 40.97
CA VAL A 661 1.36 20.93 40.91
C VAL A 661 2.14 20.42 42.14
N LEU A 662 3.41 20.07 41.91
CA LEU A 662 4.37 19.68 42.93
C LEU A 662 5.39 20.81 43.12
N ASN A 663 5.62 21.23 44.35
CA ASN A 663 6.50 22.36 44.69
C ASN A 663 7.95 22.23 44.23
N ASN A 664 8.41 21.03 43.88
CA ASN A 664 9.75 20.74 43.40
C ASN A 664 9.81 20.39 41.90
N ALA A 665 8.75 20.70 41.13
CA ALA A 665 8.71 20.55 39.67
C ALA A 665 8.39 21.90 39.03
N ASN A 666 9.04 22.20 37.93
CA ASN A 666 8.87 23.43 37.15
C ASN A 666 8.46 23.17 35.68
N LEU A 667 8.28 21.89 35.29
CA LEU A 667 7.80 21.48 33.99
C LEU A 667 6.73 20.40 34.14
N LEU A 668 5.64 20.51 33.39
CA LEU A 668 4.64 19.47 33.20
C LEU A 668 4.71 18.97 31.77
N HIS A 669 5.07 17.71 31.59
CA HIS A 669 5.06 17.03 30.29
C HIS A 669 3.80 16.15 30.23
N VAL A 670 3.00 16.33 29.17
CA VAL A 670 1.79 15.54 28.94
C VAL A 670 1.88 14.87 27.58
N THR A 671 1.72 13.56 27.55
CA THR A 671 1.69 12.74 26.32
C THR A 671 0.32 12.10 26.19
N ALA A 672 -0.40 12.42 25.13
CA ALA A 672 -1.59 11.68 24.75
C ALA A 672 -1.21 10.45 23.93
N ILE A 673 -1.81 9.32 24.23
CA ILE A 673 -1.62 8.05 23.54
C ILE A 673 -2.99 7.64 23.01
N ASP A 674 -3.14 7.58 21.71
CA ASP A 674 -4.41 7.22 21.07
C ASP A 674 -4.67 5.70 21.11
N ALA A 675 -5.77 5.26 20.52
CA ALA A 675 -6.16 3.85 20.47
C ALA A 675 -5.18 2.94 19.69
N HIS A 676 -4.28 3.53 18.90
CA HIS A 676 -3.30 2.81 18.12
C HIS A 676 -1.91 2.72 18.77
N GLY A 677 -1.70 3.43 19.91
CA GLY A 677 -0.44 3.48 20.67
C GLY A 677 0.54 4.52 20.15
#